data_3aae1fd1ecf091387e3b7affa664ef91
#
_entry.id   3aae1fd1ecf091387e3b7affa664ef91
#
_cell.length_a   1.000
_cell.length_b   1.000
_cell.length_c   1.000
_cell.angle_alpha   90.00
_cell.angle_beta   90.00
_cell.angle_gamma   90.00
#
_symmetry.space_group_name_H-M   'P 1'
#
loop_
_entity.id
_entity.type
_entity.pdbx_description
1 polymer ?
#
loop_
_entity_poly.entity_id
_entity_poly.type
_entity_poly.pdbx_seq_one_letter_code
_entity_poly.pdbx_strand_id
1 'polypeptide(L)'
;LSQSRCAAARAPLARLQASGQGHNKMSDWTSAIERARSHAPFLAHALDRQPDLAALLAGGEAEAALEWSRRAAEGANDTGRALRRERLALATALGIGDLAGAFPLAIVMEKLSAFADRALDAAIGAAIAGRVADAAPAGMIALALGKHGARELNYSSDIDPILLYDPETLPRRERDEPAEAAQRYARELVRLLSDVTADGYVFRVDLRLRPASEVSPLAIPLDGALTHYESSALAWERAAFIRARAAAGDVAAGERFLAAIRPFVWRRSLDFGAIGEIRRLTARIRASHSGPREPGPGFNLKLGRGGIREVEFFAQTHQLIHGGRDLSLRQRGTRAALDALAAAGIVSDDDAHALGEAYDRLRVIEHRLQMVHDHQTHSLPTSDALDGVARLDGLPDGAALIAELKAITDTVAARYDVLITDDGVAAVAVPAQGDALVARLGGLGFGEPERLAERIAGWGDGRIRALRSEAARSAFETLLPALLERFAAAPDPDQALNRWERVLAACPSALNLFNLLIQRPALLDQLTRVLVLAPTLADELGRRPELLDTLIDRRALDLPGPVEAIAARMGGEAGDDYERRLDRIRRVTGELRFGLGLQTIAAVHDPLAIGAALSRTAEAALRVAQAAAVAEFERAHGRVPATELVVLGLGRLGGGALTHASDLDVIYLFTGDFAGESDGPRALGVTHYFNRLAQRVTAAMSVPTAEGALYEVDTRLRPQGAQGPLAVSLDSFARYQREEAWTWEHMALTRARPLTGSDAARSGLQAIIDAVLDRPRDPATLRADVLKMRADMAAHKEPQGPLDVKLLRGGLVDLEFLVHYLQLRERTGFDPDLGRAVAALAAAGLVPPALSDALGLMSRLLIAGRLLAPDLAEPPPAAAQALAEACGQADLGALLQALTAARQEVARAWADSFGEQLETSG
;
A
#
# COMPACT_ATOMS: atom_id res chain seq x y z
N LEU A 1 32.45 4.08 5.85
CA LEU A 1 31.17 3.73 5.15
C LEU A 1 31.26 2.44 4.30
N SER A 2 32.41 1.75 4.25
CA SER A 2 32.59 0.53 3.44
C SER A 2 32.56 -0.80 4.23
N GLN A 3 32.42 -0.79 5.55
CA GLN A 3 32.39 -2.01 6.38
C GLN A 3 30.99 -2.45 6.86
N SER A 4 29.96 -1.60 6.72
CA SER A 4 28.59 -1.97 7.15
C SER A 4 27.74 -2.66 6.08
N ARG A 5 28.19 -2.71 4.82
CA ARG A 5 27.44 -3.39 3.73
C ARG A 5 27.75 -4.91 3.61
N CYS A 6 28.82 -5.40 4.21
CA CYS A 6 29.14 -6.83 4.21
C CYS A 6 28.40 -7.64 5.30
N ALA A 7 27.84 -6.99 6.31
CA ALA A 7 27.13 -7.70 7.39
C ALA A 7 25.67 -8.05 7.03
N ALA A 8 25.03 -7.30 6.15
CA ALA A 8 23.65 -7.55 5.74
C ALA A 8 23.46 -8.75 4.79
N ALA A 9 24.53 -9.17 4.10
CA ALA A 9 24.48 -10.32 3.20
C ALA A 9 24.68 -11.69 3.89
N ARG A 10 25.06 -11.71 5.18
CA ARG A 10 25.25 -12.96 5.95
C ARG A 10 24.03 -13.39 6.79
N ALA A 11 23.02 -12.55 6.95
CA ALA A 11 21.86 -12.84 7.78
C ALA A 11 20.87 -13.90 7.21
N PRO A 12 20.70 -14.09 5.88
CA PRO A 12 19.79 -15.12 5.36
C PRO A 12 20.31 -16.56 5.57
N LEU A 13 21.62 -16.78 5.54
CA LEU A 13 22.20 -18.13 5.67
C LEU A 13 22.06 -18.72 7.08
N ALA A 14 22.08 -17.88 8.11
CA ALA A 14 21.95 -18.35 9.50
C ALA A 14 20.48 -18.68 9.88
N ARG A 15 19.47 -18.07 9.21
CA ARG A 15 18.05 -18.38 9.45
C ARG A 15 17.56 -19.62 8.70
N LEU A 16 18.17 -19.96 7.56
CA LEU A 16 17.88 -21.20 6.82
C LEU A 16 18.39 -22.46 7.54
N GLN A 17 19.36 -22.32 8.45
CA GLN A 17 19.82 -23.43 9.30
C GLN A 17 18.91 -23.69 10.52
N ALA A 18 18.02 -22.78 10.89
CA ALA A 18 17.17 -22.89 12.08
C ALA A 18 15.74 -23.41 11.81
N SER A 19 15.29 -23.49 10.56
CA SER A 19 13.95 -23.99 10.19
C SER A 19 13.91 -25.45 9.72
N GLY A 20 15.02 -26.16 9.78
CA GLY A 20 15.16 -27.55 9.38
C GLY A 20 14.92 -28.56 10.51
N GLN A 21 13.76 -28.57 11.14
CA GLN A 21 13.30 -29.75 11.89
C GLN A 21 12.39 -30.62 11.01
N GLY A 22 13.04 -31.40 10.14
CA GLY A 22 12.41 -32.43 9.34
C GLY A 22 13.46 -33.38 8.75
N HIS A 23 13.74 -34.49 9.43
CA HIS A 23 14.54 -35.60 8.98
C HIS A 23 15.98 -35.28 8.52
N ASN A 24 16.91 -35.42 9.41
CA ASN A 24 18.34 -35.56 9.14
C ASN A 24 18.59 -36.91 8.38
N LYS A 25 18.21 -37.00 7.10
CA LYS A 25 18.69 -38.02 6.19
C LYS A 25 20.13 -37.63 5.88
N MET A 26 21.11 -38.39 6.36
CA MET A 26 22.47 -38.31 5.85
C MET A 26 22.41 -38.33 4.31
N SER A 27 23.11 -37.39 3.66
CA SER A 27 23.16 -37.28 2.21
C SER A 27 23.69 -38.61 1.63
N ASP A 28 22.87 -39.25 0.82
CA ASP A 28 23.25 -40.55 0.23
C ASP A 28 23.83 -40.36 -1.17
N TRP A 29 25.07 -39.98 -1.22
CA TRP A 29 25.81 -39.73 -2.44
C TRP A 29 25.98 -40.98 -3.33
N THR A 30 26.13 -42.13 -2.75
CA THR A 30 26.28 -43.40 -3.48
C THR A 30 25.00 -43.73 -4.24
N SER A 31 23.88 -43.71 -3.56
CA SER A 31 22.55 -43.92 -4.20
C SER A 31 22.26 -42.85 -5.24
N ALA A 32 22.62 -41.59 -5.01
CA ALA A 32 22.44 -40.50 -5.96
C ALA A 32 23.21 -40.73 -7.26
N ILE A 33 24.48 -41.13 -7.16
CA ILE A 33 25.33 -41.44 -8.33
C ILE A 33 24.77 -42.65 -9.07
N GLU A 34 24.33 -43.70 -8.35
CA GLU A 34 23.74 -44.90 -8.96
C GLU A 34 22.45 -44.58 -9.72
N ARG A 35 21.57 -43.78 -9.12
CA ARG A 35 20.35 -43.34 -9.76
C ARG A 35 20.63 -42.45 -11.00
N ALA A 36 21.59 -41.52 -10.88
CA ALA A 36 22.02 -40.69 -12.01
C ALA A 36 22.59 -41.54 -13.15
N ARG A 37 23.46 -42.52 -12.86
CA ARG A 37 24.03 -43.40 -13.90
C ARG A 37 22.97 -44.28 -14.57
N SER A 38 21.97 -44.75 -13.82
CA SER A 38 20.92 -45.62 -14.32
C SER A 38 19.83 -44.92 -15.10
N HIS A 39 19.48 -43.65 -14.72
CA HIS A 39 18.27 -42.99 -15.20
C HIS A 39 18.50 -41.60 -15.81
N ALA A 40 19.73 -41.05 -15.80
CA ALA A 40 20.05 -39.75 -16.39
C ALA A 40 21.31 -39.87 -17.29
N PRO A 41 21.15 -40.27 -18.57
CA PRO A 41 22.26 -40.44 -19.49
C PRO A 41 23.18 -39.22 -19.60
N PHE A 42 22.66 -38.03 -19.51
CA PHE A 42 23.47 -36.81 -19.48
C PHE A 42 24.40 -36.77 -18.27
N LEU A 43 23.87 -37.00 -17.05
CA LEU A 43 24.69 -37.01 -15.83
C LEU A 43 25.67 -38.17 -15.81
N ALA A 44 25.30 -39.36 -16.29
CA ALA A 44 26.19 -40.51 -16.42
C ALA A 44 27.40 -40.16 -17.30
N HIS A 45 27.17 -39.61 -18.48
CA HIS A 45 28.24 -39.19 -19.41
C HIS A 45 29.07 -38.03 -18.83
N ALA A 46 28.47 -37.11 -18.12
CA ALA A 46 29.16 -35.98 -17.47
C ALA A 46 30.12 -36.48 -16.35
N LEU A 47 29.69 -37.46 -15.56
CA LEU A 47 30.54 -38.10 -14.54
C LEU A 47 31.74 -38.84 -15.17
N ASP A 48 31.53 -39.52 -16.29
CA ASP A 48 32.63 -40.24 -16.99
C ASP A 48 33.66 -39.28 -17.59
N ARG A 49 33.22 -38.10 -18.05
CA ARG A 49 34.11 -37.06 -18.60
C ARG A 49 34.87 -36.27 -17.53
N GLN A 50 34.47 -36.38 -16.27
CA GLN A 50 35.01 -35.58 -15.16
C GLN A 50 35.35 -36.48 -13.95
N PRO A 51 36.34 -37.38 -14.07
CA PRO A 51 36.61 -38.38 -13.05
C PRO A 51 37.02 -37.80 -11.70
N ASP A 52 37.75 -36.68 -11.70
CA ASP A 52 38.16 -36.03 -10.43
C ASP A 52 36.94 -35.43 -9.70
N LEU A 53 36.02 -34.78 -10.45
CA LEU A 53 34.77 -34.31 -9.88
C LEU A 53 33.90 -35.47 -9.37
N ALA A 54 33.83 -36.56 -10.13
CA ALA A 54 33.08 -37.74 -9.75
C ALA A 54 33.64 -38.35 -8.42
N ALA A 55 34.94 -38.32 -8.24
CA ALA A 55 35.60 -38.80 -7.00
C ALA A 55 35.24 -37.91 -5.80
N LEU A 56 35.24 -36.57 -5.96
CA LEU A 56 34.81 -35.65 -4.91
C LEU A 56 33.34 -35.88 -4.51
N LEU A 57 32.48 -36.08 -5.50
CA LEU A 57 31.04 -36.33 -5.27
C LEU A 57 30.83 -37.69 -4.59
N ALA A 58 31.57 -38.72 -4.97
CA ALA A 58 31.53 -40.02 -4.31
C ALA A 58 32.06 -39.99 -2.87
N GLY A 59 33.01 -39.12 -2.58
CA GLY A 59 33.48 -38.82 -1.23
C GLY A 59 32.55 -37.93 -0.39
N GLY A 60 31.48 -37.42 -0.96
CA GLY A 60 30.54 -36.54 -0.26
C GLY A 60 31.03 -35.09 -0.06
N GLU A 61 32.05 -34.68 -0.82
CA GLU A 61 32.75 -33.40 -0.68
C GLU A 61 32.04 -32.30 -1.49
N ALA A 62 30.83 -31.95 -1.08
CA ALA A 62 29.91 -31.02 -1.79
C ALA A 62 30.56 -29.67 -2.14
N GLU A 63 31.16 -29.00 -1.16
CA GLU A 63 31.79 -27.68 -1.34
C GLU A 63 33.05 -27.77 -2.24
N ALA A 64 33.85 -28.79 -2.07
CA ALA A 64 35.01 -29.03 -2.94
C ALA A 64 34.59 -29.27 -4.40
N ALA A 65 33.49 -29.99 -4.61
CA ALA A 65 32.92 -30.21 -5.95
C ALA A 65 32.46 -28.92 -6.61
N LEU A 66 31.81 -27.99 -5.85
CA LEU A 66 31.43 -26.68 -6.36
C LEU A 66 32.65 -25.79 -6.65
N GLU A 67 33.67 -25.87 -5.84
CA GLU A 67 34.91 -25.14 -6.10
C GLU A 67 35.66 -25.71 -7.31
N TRP A 68 35.73 -27.04 -7.44
CA TRP A 68 36.28 -27.69 -8.61
C TRP A 68 35.60 -27.25 -9.91
N SER A 69 34.25 -27.10 -9.89
CA SER A 69 33.49 -26.66 -11.05
C SER A 69 33.89 -25.26 -11.54
N ARG A 70 34.22 -24.34 -10.63
CA ARG A 70 34.74 -23.02 -10.99
C ARG A 70 36.12 -23.06 -11.61
N ARG A 71 36.99 -23.96 -11.13
CA ARG A 71 38.34 -24.14 -11.65
C ARG A 71 38.36 -24.91 -13.00
N ALA A 72 37.26 -25.58 -13.39
CA ALA A 72 37.17 -26.25 -14.66
C ALA A 72 37.35 -25.31 -15.88
N ALA A 73 37.15 -23.99 -15.68
CA ALA A 73 37.44 -22.96 -16.65
C ALA A 73 38.93 -22.65 -16.85
N GLU A 74 39.80 -23.05 -15.89
CA GLU A 74 41.22 -22.72 -15.92
C GLU A 74 41.91 -23.42 -17.10
N GLY A 75 42.86 -22.72 -17.73
CA GLY A 75 43.61 -23.23 -18.89
C GLY A 75 42.82 -23.31 -20.20
N ALA A 76 41.60 -22.77 -20.26
CA ALA A 76 40.89 -22.64 -21.53
C ALA A 76 41.47 -21.49 -22.37
N ASN A 77 41.56 -21.70 -23.71
CA ASN A 77 42.16 -20.72 -24.62
C ASN A 77 41.24 -19.55 -25.01
N ASP A 78 39.98 -19.69 -24.74
CA ASP A 78 38.95 -18.63 -25.00
C ASP A 78 37.82 -18.70 -23.97
N THR A 79 37.08 -17.55 -23.84
CA THR A 79 36.01 -17.35 -22.88
C THR A 79 34.86 -18.37 -23.09
N GLY A 80 34.47 -18.65 -24.31
CA GLY A 80 33.37 -19.57 -24.62
C GLY A 80 33.67 -20.99 -24.15
N ARG A 81 34.89 -21.45 -24.36
CA ARG A 81 35.36 -22.79 -23.89
C ARG A 81 35.44 -22.85 -22.37
N ALA A 82 35.96 -21.80 -21.75
CA ALA A 82 35.99 -21.67 -20.30
C ALA A 82 34.60 -21.85 -19.67
N LEU A 83 33.63 -21.07 -20.15
CA LEU A 83 32.25 -21.08 -19.66
C LEU A 83 31.54 -22.43 -19.91
N ARG A 84 31.77 -23.10 -21.05
CA ARG A 84 31.20 -24.44 -21.35
C ARG A 84 31.71 -25.50 -20.36
N ARG A 85 33.01 -25.49 -20.08
CA ARG A 85 33.61 -26.40 -19.10
C ARG A 85 33.07 -26.15 -17.68
N GLU A 86 33.02 -24.90 -17.24
CA GLU A 86 32.44 -24.54 -15.93
C GLU A 86 30.96 -24.98 -15.86
N ARG A 87 30.16 -24.72 -16.91
CA ARG A 87 28.78 -25.16 -16.96
C ARG A 87 28.62 -26.66 -16.79
N LEU A 88 29.37 -27.47 -17.54
CA LEU A 88 29.25 -28.91 -17.46
C LEU A 88 29.60 -29.40 -16.06
N ALA A 89 30.66 -28.87 -15.47
CA ALA A 89 31.11 -29.23 -14.14
C ALA A 89 30.10 -28.80 -13.06
N LEU A 90 29.59 -27.60 -13.15
CA LEU A 90 28.57 -27.08 -12.23
C LEU A 90 27.26 -27.87 -12.33
N ALA A 91 26.80 -28.18 -13.56
CA ALA A 91 25.63 -29.00 -13.78
C ALA A 91 25.78 -30.40 -13.17
N THR A 92 26.96 -31.02 -13.31
CA THR A 92 27.23 -32.31 -12.70
C THR A 92 27.23 -32.25 -11.18
N ALA A 93 27.95 -31.27 -10.60
CA ALA A 93 28.02 -31.10 -9.14
C ALA A 93 26.64 -30.82 -8.52
N LEU A 94 25.88 -29.89 -9.12
CA LEU A 94 24.52 -29.52 -8.62
C LEU A 94 23.54 -30.68 -8.82
N GLY A 95 23.59 -31.38 -9.96
CA GLY A 95 22.67 -32.49 -10.24
C GLY A 95 22.85 -33.64 -9.26
N ILE A 96 24.08 -34.09 -9.03
CA ILE A 96 24.36 -35.17 -8.06
C ILE A 96 24.08 -34.70 -6.63
N GLY A 97 24.46 -33.47 -6.26
CA GLY A 97 24.22 -32.94 -4.92
C GLY A 97 22.75 -32.75 -4.59
N ASP A 98 21.93 -32.36 -5.58
CA ASP A 98 20.46 -32.29 -5.48
C ASP A 98 19.87 -33.71 -5.28
N LEU A 99 20.29 -34.68 -6.11
CA LEU A 99 19.85 -36.06 -5.96
C LEU A 99 20.25 -36.67 -4.63
N ALA A 100 21.41 -36.29 -4.07
CA ALA A 100 21.86 -36.71 -2.76
C ALA A 100 21.14 -35.99 -1.59
N GLY A 101 20.37 -34.97 -1.87
CA GLY A 101 19.75 -34.13 -0.85
C GLY A 101 20.72 -33.17 -0.14
N ALA A 102 21.96 -33.04 -0.64
CA ALA A 102 22.98 -32.15 -0.09
C ALA A 102 22.76 -30.69 -0.51
N PHE A 103 22.15 -30.45 -1.68
CA PHE A 103 21.79 -29.11 -2.14
C PHE A 103 20.28 -28.97 -2.23
N PRO A 104 19.64 -28.22 -1.32
CA PRO A 104 18.23 -27.83 -1.44
C PRO A 104 17.96 -27.09 -2.74
N LEU A 105 16.72 -27.14 -3.24
CA LEU A 105 16.26 -26.50 -4.48
C LEU A 105 16.72 -25.03 -4.58
N ALA A 106 16.57 -24.27 -3.52
CA ALA A 106 16.96 -22.85 -3.47
C ALA A 106 18.46 -22.63 -3.75
N ILE A 107 19.32 -23.52 -3.24
CA ILE A 107 20.77 -23.46 -3.48
C ILE A 107 21.09 -23.81 -4.94
N VAL A 108 20.45 -24.84 -5.50
CA VAL A 108 20.63 -25.23 -6.90
C VAL A 108 20.26 -24.05 -7.82
N MET A 109 19.09 -23.47 -7.63
CA MET A 109 18.59 -22.34 -8.42
C MET A 109 19.49 -21.10 -8.30
N GLU A 110 19.95 -20.77 -7.09
CA GLU A 110 20.86 -19.64 -6.83
C GLU A 110 22.22 -19.82 -7.52
N LYS A 111 22.83 -21.02 -7.43
CA LYS A 111 24.13 -21.31 -8.05
C LYS A 111 24.06 -21.26 -9.59
N LEU A 112 22.98 -21.79 -10.17
CA LEU A 112 22.73 -21.72 -11.62
C LEU A 112 22.52 -20.26 -12.07
N SER A 113 21.76 -19.49 -11.33
CA SER A 113 21.51 -18.08 -11.64
C SER A 113 22.77 -17.21 -11.48
N ALA A 114 23.58 -17.46 -10.45
CA ALA A 114 24.86 -16.78 -10.27
C ALA A 114 25.86 -17.12 -11.38
N PHE A 115 25.85 -18.35 -11.88
CA PHE A 115 26.65 -18.72 -13.04
C PHE A 115 26.16 -18.00 -14.30
N ALA A 116 24.85 -17.89 -14.50
CA ALA A 116 24.29 -17.17 -15.65
C ALA A 116 24.67 -15.67 -15.65
N ASP A 117 24.70 -15.03 -14.47
CA ASP A 117 25.17 -13.66 -14.34
C ASP A 117 26.62 -13.52 -14.79
N ARG A 118 27.51 -14.39 -14.28
CA ARG A 118 28.92 -14.38 -14.67
C ARG A 118 29.14 -14.69 -16.16
N ALA A 119 28.35 -15.62 -16.70
CA ALA A 119 28.45 -16.00 -18.10
C ALA A 119 28.04 -14.86 -19.04
N LEU A 120 26.96 -14.13 -18.70
CA LEU A 120 26.56 -12.92 -19.41
C LEU A 120 27.61 -11.83 -19.33
N ASP A 121 28.15 -11.59 -18.14
CA ASP A 121 29.17 -10.54 -17.94
C ASP A 121 30.45 -10.84 -18.69
N ALA A 122 30.94 -12.08 -18.63
CA ALA A 122 32.10 -12.53 -19.37
C ALA A 122 31.87 -12.48 -20.91
N ALA A 123 30.66 -12.79 -21.36
CA ALA A 123 30.31 -12.74 -22.79
C ALA A 123 30.25 -11.28 -23.31
N ILE A 124 29.70 -10.34 -22.51
CA ILE A 124 29.73 -8.91 -22.80
C ILE A 124 31.18 -8.41 -22.88
N GLY A 125 31.98 -8.72 -21.88
CA GLY A 125 33.38 -8.33 -21.84
C GLY A 125 34.18 -8.86 -23.04
N ALA A 126 34.01 -10.14 -23.38
CA ALA A 126 34.66 -10.76 -24.56
C ALA A 126 34.22 -10.15 -25.88
N ALA A 127 32.92 -9.85 -26.05
CA ALA A 127 32.40 -9.24 -27.25
C ALA A 127 32.96 -7.79 -27.45
N ILE A 128 33.08 -7.02 -26.38
CA ILE A 128 33.67 -5.68 -26.43
C ILE A 128 35.18 -5.74 -26.67
N ALA A 129 35.92 -6.55 -25.89
CA ALA A 129 37.39 -6.69 -25.98
C ALA A 129 37.83 -7.19 -27.37
N GLY A 130 37.04 -8.07 -28.01
CA GLY A 130 37.28 -8.55 -29.38
C GLY A 130 37.27 -7.42 -30.43
N ARG A 131 36.71 -6.26 -30.11
CA ARG A 131 36.66 -5.11 -31.02
C ARG A 131 37.44 -3.87 -30.52
N VAL A 132 37.43 -3.61 -29.22
CA VAL A 132 38.14 -2.51 -28.54
C VAL A 132 38.96 -3.14 -27.43
N ALA A 133 40.24 -3.35 -27.69
CA ALA A 133 41.13 -3.96 -26.70
C ALA A 133 41.17 -3.12 -25.40
N ASP A 134 41.24 -3.80 -24.28
CA ASP A 134 41.33 -3.21 -22.93
C ASP A 134 40.17 -2.28 -22.51
N ALA A 135 39.07 -2.27 -23.25
CA ALA A 135 37.88 -1.51 -22.87
C ALA A 135 37.08 -2.23 -21.76
N ALA A 136 36.68 -1.49 -20.75
CA ALA A 136 35.73 -1.97 -19.74
C ALA A 136 34.34 -2.21 -20.34
N PRO A 137 33.51 -3.12 -19.81
CA PRO A 137 32.17 -3.41 -20.31
C PRO A 137 31.14 -2.33 -19.95
N ALA A 138 31.52 -1.06 -20.07
CA ALA A 138 30.63 0.07 -19.81
C ALA A 138 29.57 0.22 -20.90
N GLY A 139 28.43 0.76 -20.57
CA GLY A 139 27.36 1.13 -21.51
C GLY A 139 26.65 -0.04 -22.19
N MET A 140 27.04 -1.28 -22.01
CA MET A 140 26.28 -2.46 -22.40
C MET A 140 25.62 -3.07 -21.17
N ILE A 141 24.30 -3.31 -21.20
CA ILE A 141 23.50 -3.71 -20.03
C ILE A 141 22.73 -4.96 -20.38
N ALA A 142 22.76 -5.97 -19.50
CA ALA A 142 21.88 -7.11 -19.57
C ALA A 142 20.93 -7.13 -18.37
N LEU A 143 19.63 -6.91 -18.64
CA LEU A 143 18.58 -7.10 -17.65
C LEU A 143 18.12 -8.55 -17.67
N ALA A 144 18.20 -9.28 -16.56
CA ALA A 144 17.67 -10.61 -16.43
C ALA A 144 16.18 -10.56 -16.07
N LEU A 145 15.35 -11.28 -16.79
CA LEU A 145 13.91 -11.44 -16.58
C LEU A 145 13.59 -12.92 -16.27
N GLY A 146 12.31 -13.23 -16.13
CA GLY A 146 11.82 -14.58 -15.93
C GLY A 146 12.46 -15.28 -14.73
N LYS A 147 12.80 -16.57 -14.90
CA LYS A 147 13.46 -17.39 -13.86
C LYS A 147 14.86 -16.86 -13.51
N HIS A 148 15.59 -16.34 -14.49
CA HIS A 148 16.92 -15.78 -14.28
C HIS A 148 16.85 -14.51 -13.42
N GLY A 149 15.90 -13.60 -13.70
CA GLY A 149 15.67 -12.39 -12.93
C GLY A 149 15.28 -12.67 -11.48
N ALA A 150 14.49 -13.72 -11.24
CA ALA A 150 14.07 -14.17 -9.93
C ALA A 150 15.16 -14.95 -9.15
N ARG A 151 16.29 -15.26 -9.78
CA ARG A 151 17.29 -16.22 -9.27
C ARG A 151 16.74 -17.63 -9.05
N GLU A 152 15.82 -18.03 -9.91
CA GLU A 152 15.11 -19.31 -9.89
C GLU A 152 15.37 -20.14 -11.17
N LEU A 153 16.60 -20.07 -11.74
CA LEU A 153 16.92 -20.84 -12.95
C LEU A 153 16.81 -22.34 -12.71
N ASN A 154 16.27 -23.01 -13.73
CA ASN A 154 16.24 -24.47 -13.78
C ASN A 154 17.57 -25.04 -14.23
N TYR A 155 17.67 -26.36 -14.07
CA TYR A 155 18.81 -27.17 -14.47
C TYR A 155 19.19 -27.00 -15.95
N SER A 156 18.21 -27.03 -16.86
CA SER A 156 18.39 -26.76 -18.28
C SER A 156 17.42 -25.68 -18.75
N SER A 157 17.60 -24.47 -18.24
CA SER A 157 16.77 -23.31 -18.58
C SER A 157 17.40 -22.49 -19.71
N ASP A 158 16.55 -21.81 -20.47
CA ASP A 158 16.95 -20.63 -21.23
C ASP A 158 17.18 -19.47 -20.24
N ILE A 159 17.96 -18.49 -20.66
CA ILE A 159 18.02 -17.19 -20.05
C ILE A 159 17.28 -16.18 -20.90
N ASP A 160 16.50 -15.30 -20.24
CA ASP A 160 15.62 -14.31 -20.88
C ASP A 160 16.19 -12.88 -20.64
N PRO A 161 17.32 -12.48 -21.26
CA PRO A 161 17.85 -11.15 -21.07
C PRO A 161 17.19 -10.12 -21.98
N ILE A 162 17.05 -8.88 -21.50
CA ILE A 162 16.87 -7.69 -22.35
C ILE A 162 18.22 -7.01 -22.42
N LEU A 163 18.73 -6.83 -23.64
CA LEU A 163 19.99 -6.15 -23.87
C LEU A 163 19.73 -4.68 -24.19
N LEU A 164 20.27 -3.80 -23.34
CA LEU A 164 20.19 -2.36 -23.52
C LEU A 164 21.60 -1.78 -23.69
N TYR A 165 21.67 -0.60 -24.29
CA TYR A 165 22.94 0.11 -24.38
C TYR A 165 22.77 1.61 -24.17
N ASP A 166 23.83 2.22 -23.62
CA ASP A 166 23.98 3.67 -23.51
C ASP A 166 24.86 4.15 -24.64
N PRO A 167 24.34 4.96 -25.59
CA PRO A 167 25.10 5.45 -26.73
C PRO A 167 26.33 6.28 -26.37
N GLU A 168 26.33 6.95 -25.21
CA GLU A 168 27.39 7.85 -24.76
C GLU A 168 28.57 7.09 -24.19
N THR A 169 28.32 6.03 -23.43
CA THR A 169 29.37 5.31 -22.69
C THR A 169 29.80 3.99 -23.33
N LEU A 170 29.05 3.49 -24.34
CA LEU A 170 29.35 2.22 -25.01
C LEU A 170 30.72 2.28 -25.73
N PRO A 171 31.72 1.43 -25.38
CA PRO A 171 33.01 1.36 -26.05
C PRO A 171 32.83 0.96 -27.52
N ARG A 172 33.42 1.73 -28.43
CA ARG A 172 33.37 1.48 -29.87
C ARG A 172 34.57 2.10 -30.58
N ARG A 173 34.83 1.67 -31.81
CA ARG A 173 35.81 2.35 -32.66
C ARG A 173 35.26 3.69 -33.10
N GLU A 174 36.15 4.67 -33.33
CA GLU A 174 35.75 6.04 -33.71
C GLU A 174 34.78 6.12 -34.91
N ARG A 175 34.85 5.17 -35.83
CA ARG A 175 34.01 5.12 -37.04
C ARG A 175 32.73 4.28 -36.88
N ASP A 176 32.51 3.65 -35.74
CA ASP A 176 31.34 2.81 -35.51
C ASP A 176 30.20 3.64 -34.92
N GLU A 177 29.03 3.56 -35.53
CA GLU A 177 27.79 4.06 -34.92
C GLU A 177 27.44 3.25 -33.67
N PRO A 178 26.97 3.90 -32.60
CA PRO A 178 26.65 3.22 -31.33
C PRO A 178 25.69 2.04 -31.50
N ALA A 179 24.64 2.23 -32.32
CA ALA A 179 23.66 1.20 -32.62
C ALA A 179 24.27 -0.03 -33.31
N GLU A 180 25.15 0.17 -34.31
CA GLU A 180 25.82 -0.93 -34.98
C GLU A 180 26.77 -1.69 -34.07
N ALA A 181 27.54 -0.97 -33.23
CA ALA A 181 28.42 -1.59 -32.26
C ALA A 181 27.63 -2.47 -31.27
N ALA A 182 26.55 -1.94 -30.69
CA ALA A 182 25.66 -2.67 -29.77
C ALA A 182 25.08 -3.94 -30.41
N GLN A 183 24.61 -3.87 -31.69
CA GLN A 183 24.10 -5.04 -32.41
C GLN A 183 25.16 -6.11 -32.65
N ARG A 184 26.41 -5.69 -32.91
CA ARG A 184 27.52 -6.65 -33.07
C ARG A 184 27.86 -7.34 -31.74
N TYR A 185 27.90 -6.57 -30.62
CA TYR A 185 28.13 -7.16 -29.30
C TYR A 185 27.01 -8.10 -28.90
N ALA A 186 25.76 -7.74 -29.14
CA ALA A 186 24.60 -8.61 -28.86
C ALA A 186 24.66 -9.93 -29.65
N ARG A 187 24.99 -9.87 -30.94
CA ARG A 187 25.15 -11.09 -31.78
C ARG A 187 26.29 -11.96 -31.30
N GLU A 188 27.43 -11.38 -30.94
CA GLU A 188 28.59 -12.12 -30.45
C GLU A 188 28.30 -12.76 -29.09
N LEU A 189 27.62 -12.05 -28.18
CA LEU A 189 27.16 -12.59 -26.90
C LEU A 189 26.25 -13.80 -27.09
N VAL A 190 25.24 -13.68 -27.96
CA VAL A 190 24.31 -14.80 -28.24
C VAL A 190 25.08 -15.98 -28.83
N ARG A 191 25.98 -15.75 -29.80
CA ARG A 191 26.82 -16.77 -30.39
C ARG A 191 27.69 -17.49 -29.34
N LEU A 192 28.38 -16.72 -28.50
CA LEU A 192 29.29 -17.25 -27.49
C LEU A 192 28.55 -18.15 -26.48
N LEU A 193 27.36 -17.77 -26.05
CA LEU A 193 26.58 -18.51 -25.07
C LEU A 193 25.81 -19.69 -25.68
N SER A 194 25.26 -19.54 -26.91
CA SER A 194 24.34 -20.53 -27.48
C SER A 194 24.96 -21.53 -28.44
N ASP A 195 26.14 -21.23 -29.04
CA ASP A 195 26.78 -22.16 -29.96
C ASP A 195 27.13 -23.49 -29.28
N VAL A 196 26.73 -24.60 -29.94
CA VAL A 196 27.03 -25.96 -29.52
C VAL A 196 28.38 -26.39 -30.11
N THR A 197 29.29 -26.77 -29.24
CA THR A 197 30.64 -27.24 -29.59
C THR A 197 30.91 -28.63 -29.00
N ALA A 198 32.13 -29.16 -29.20
CA ALA A 198 32.55 -30.42 -28.53
C ALA A 198 32.51 -30.33 -26.99
N ASP A 199 32.64 -29.11 -26.42
CA ASP A 199 32.52 -28.87 -24.98
C ASP A 199 31.06 -28.53 -24.55
N GLY A 200 30.07 -28.68 -25.45
CA GLY A 200 28.68 -28.36 -25.21
C GLY A 200 28.33 -26.89 -25.53
N TYR A 201 27.34 -26.33 -24.83
CA TYR A 201 26.88 -24.92 -24.89
C TYR A 201 26.92 -24.31 -23.48
N VAL A 202 26.74 -22.99 -23.37
CA VAL A 202 26.64 -22.30 -22.08
C VAL A 202 25.19 -22.12 -21.68
N PHE A 203 24.42 -21.30 -22.41
CA PHE A 203 22.97 -21.11 -22.25
C PHE A 203 22.31 -20.89 -23.61
N ARG A 204 21.07 -21.34 -23.74
CA ARG A 204 20.16 -20.85 -24.78
C ARG A 204 19.71 -19.46 -24.38
N VAL A 205 19.73 -18.49 -25.30
CA VAL A 205 19.40 -17.09 -25.06
C VAL A 205 18.10 -16.76 -25.77
N ASP A 206 17.08 -16.38 -25.00
CA ASP A 206 15.78 -15.93 -25.51
C ASP A 206 15.63 -14.42 -25.35
N LEU A 207 15.59 -13.70 -26.47
CA LEU A 207 15.46 -12.25 -26.51
C LEU A 207 14.03 -11.77 -26.80
N ARG A 208 13.01 -12.63 -26.72
CA ARG A 208 11.62 -12.30 -27.07
C ARG A 208 10.94 -11.35 -26.09
N LEU A 209 11.45 -11.21 -24.86
CA LEU A 209 10.92 -10.27 -23.87
C LEU A 209 11.36 -8.82 -24.08
N ARG A 210 12.21 -8.55 -25.07
CA ARG A 210 12.62 -7.17 -25.38
C ARG A 210 11.46 -6.34 -25.97
N PRO A 211 11.44 -5.00 -25.76
CA PRO A 211 10.43 -4.12 -26.33
C PRO A 211 10.20 -4.35 -27.83
N ALA A 212 8.94 -4.52 -28.24
CA ALA A 212 8.54 -4.71 -29.64
C ALA A 212 9.38 -5.77 -30.37
N SER A 213 9.58 -6.95 -29.76
CA SER A 213 10.55 -7.97 -30.18
C SER A 213 10.45 -8.45 -31.63
N GLU A 214 9.29 -8.28 -32.27
CA GLU A 214 9.07 -8.65 -33.68
C GLU A 214 9.79 -7.71 -34.68
N VAL A 215 9.99 -6.45 -34.30
CA VAL A 215 10.53 -5.40 -35.17
C VAL A 215 11.78 -4.71 -34.62
N SER A 216 12.05 -4.86 -33.34
CA SER A 216 13.17 -4.18 -32.66
C SER A 216 14.50 -4.92 -32.82
N PRO A 217 15.63 -4.21 -32.84
CA PRO A 217 16.97 -4.82 -32.86
C PRO A 217 17.26 -5.60 -31.58
N LEU A 218 18.36 -6.41 -31.58
CA LEU A 218 18.72 -7.27 -30.44
C LEU A 218 19.09 -6.49 -29.16
N ALA A 219 19.78 -5.36 -29.32
CA ALA A 219 20.08 -4.42 -28.26
C ALA A 219 19.37 -3.09 -28.52
N ILE A 220 18.80 -2.48 -27.50
CA ILE A 220 17.94 -1.29 -27.59
C ILE A 220 18.59 -0.14 -26.82
N PRO A 221 18.61 1.11 -27.35
CA PRO A 221 19.12 2.25 -26.59
C PRO A 221 18.25 2.52 -25.36
N LEU A 222 18.88 2.96 -24.26
CA LEU A 222 18.19 3.22 -22.99
C LEU A 222 16.96 4.13 -23.15
N ASP A 223 17.11 5.26 -23.86
CA ASP A 223 16.00 6.20 -24.07
C ASP A 223 14.86 5.62 -24.89
N GLY A 224 15.18 4.77 -25.89
CA GLY A 224 14.17 4.07 -26.65
C GLY A 224 13.37 3.07 -25.82
N ALA A 225 14.05 2.37 -24.93
CA ALA A 225 13.40 1.45 -23.99
C ALA A 225 12.54 2.22 -22.96
N LEU A 226 13.00 3.34 -22.41
CA LEU A 226 12.22 4.21 -21.52
C LEU A 226 10.94 4.68 -22.21
N THR A 227 11.06 5.23 -23.42
CA THR A 227 9.90 5.69 -24.21
C THR A 227 8.88 4.57 -24.44
N HIS A 228 9.33 3.34 -24.70
CA HIS A 228 8.44 2.19 -24.87
C HIS A 228 7.63 1.91 -23.58
N TYR A 229 8.29 1.82 -22.42
CA TYR A 229 7.62 1.52 -21.16
C TYR A 229 6.76 2.67 -20.61
N GLU A 230 7.01 3.90 -21.03
CA GLU A 230 6.17 5.06 -20.70
C GLU A 230 4.91 5.18 -21.57
N SER A 231 4.94 4.72 -22.80
CA SER A 231 3.88 5.04 -23.78
C SER A 231 3.21 3.84 -24.46
N SER A 232 3.94 2.76 -24.72
CA SER A 232 3.50 1.71 -25.65
C SER A 232 3.47 0.30 -25.05
N ALA A 233 4.01 0.12 -23.84
CA ALA A 233 4.17 -1.20 -23.25
C ALA A 233 2.82 -1.85 -22.88
N LEU A 234 2.76 -3.14 -23.07
CA LEU A 234 1.60 -3.97 -22.80
C LEU A 234 1.56 -4.38 -21.32
N ALA A 235 0.38 -4.68 -20.81
CA ALA A 235 0.19 -5.02 -19.41
C ALA A 235 0.91 -6.30 -18.97
N TRP A 236 1.08 -7.29 -19.86
CA TRP A 236 1.85 -8.51 -19.54
C TRP A 236 3.35 -8.24 -19.30
N GLU A 237 3.90 -7.17 -19.91
CA GLU A 237 5.30 -6.77 -19.70
C GLU A 237 5.51 -6.31 -18.24
N ARG A 238 4.51 -5.73 -17.62
CA ARG A 238 4.54 -5.38 -16.18
C ARG A 238 4.78 -6.61 -15.30
N ALA A 239 4.06 -7.70 -15.56
CA ALA A 239 4.25 -8.96 -14.83
C ALA A 239 5.67 -9.51 -15.03
N ALA A 240 6.23 -9.41 -16.24
CA ALA A 240 7.59 -9.83 -16.53
C ALA A 240 8.63 -9.02 -15.74
N PHE A 241 8.40 -7.71 -15.60
CA PHE A 241 9.32 -6.81 -14.88
C PHE A 241 9.26 -6.92 -13.34
N ILE A 242 8.29 -7.61 -12.75
CA ILE A 242 8.32 -7.96 -11.32
C ILE A 242 9.63 -8.65 -10.96
N ARG A 243 10.12 -9.49 -11.84
CA ARG A 243 11.33 -10.32 -11.67
C ARG A 243 12.59 -9.67 -12.20
N ALA A 244 12.50 -8.51 -12.86
CA ALA A 244 13.63 -7.89 -13.54
C ALA A 244 14.72 -7.42 -12.55
N ARG A 245 15.99 -7.58 -12.95
CA ARG A 245 17.18 -7.03 -12.30
C ARG A 245 18.29 -6.79 -13.30
N ALA A 246 19.17 -5.86 -13.02
CA ALA A 246 20.42 -5.73 -13.75
C ALA A 246 21.35 -6.89 -13.38
N ALA A 247 21.77 -7.69 -14.38
CA ALA A 247 22.51 -8.94 -14.16
C ALA A 247 23.96 -8.87 -14.57
N ALA A 248 24.29 -8.14 -15.66
CA ALA A 248 25.62 -8.11 -16.23
C ALA A 248 25.89 -6.83 -17.00
N GLY A 249 27.16 -6.54 -17.31
CA GLY A 249 27.63 -5.34 -17.98
C GLY A 249 27.57 -4.11 -17.07
N ASP A 250 27.04 -2.99 -17.55
CA ASP A 250 26.85 -1.78 -16.73
C ASP A 250 25.62 -1.94 -15.80
N VAL A 251 25.82 -2.70 -14.74
CA VAL A 251 24.77 -2.98 -13.73
C VAL A 251 24.24 -1.70 -13.11
N ALA A 252 25.10 -0.67 -12.92
CA ALA A 252 24.67 0.59 -12.31
C ALA A 252 23.70 1.36 -13.23
N ALA A 253 23.97 1.40 -14.53
CA ALA A 253 23.04 1.98 -15.51
C ALA A 253 21.73 1.17 -15.58
N GLY A 254 21.81 -0.17 -15.52
CA GLY A 254 20.65 -1.05 -15.49
C GLY A 254 19.75 -0.81 -14.26
N GLU A 255 20.32 -0.63 -13.08
CA GLU A 255 19.54 -0.31 -11.87
C GLU A 255 18.91 1.09 -11.94
N ARG A 256 19.58 2.09 -12.53
CA ARG A 256 18.97 3.42 -12.81
C ARG A 256 17.78 3.30 -13.76
N PHE A 257 17.91 2.52 -14.81
CA PHE A 257 16.82 2.25 -15.74
C PHE A 257 15.62 1.58 -15.05
N LEU A 258 15.86 0.53 -14.26
CA LEU A 258 14.79 -0.14 -13.50
C LEU A 258 14.11 0.79 -12.50
N ALA A 259 14.87 1.72 -11.91
CA ALA A 259 14.30 2.75 -11.04
C ALA A 259 13.40 3.73 -11.80
N ALA A 260 13.77 4.12 -13.02
CA ALA A 260 12.99 5.03 -13.86
C ALA A 260 11.65 4.41 -14.30
N ILE A 261 11.64 3.13 -14.69
CA ILE A 261 10.39 2.43 -15.09
C ILE A 261 9.56 1.90 -13.91
N ARG A 262 9.97 2.14 -12.67
CA ARG A 262 9.24 1.68 -11.48
C ARG A 262 7.76 2.08 -11.46
N PRO A 263 7.35 3.31 -11.86
CA PRO A 263 5.94 3.70 -11.93
C PRO A 263 5.12 2.88 -12.94
N PHE A 264 5.74 2.40 -14.01
CA PHE A 264 5.10 1.49 -14.97
C PHE A 264 4.81 0.13 -14.34
N VAL A 265 5.78 -0.45 -13.63
CA VAL A 265 5.65 -1.79 -13.02
C VAL A 265 4.71 -1.75 -11.81
N TRP A 266 4.91 -0.78 -10.91
CA TRP A 266 4.27 -0.68 -9.61
C TRP A 266 3.36 0.55 -9.57
N ARG A 267 2.14 0.40 -10.08
CA ARG A 267 1.13 1.46 -10.04
C ARG A 267 0.63 1.66 -8.62
N ARG A 268 0.50 2.91 -8.19
CA ARG A 268 -0.01 3.23 -6.85
C ARG A 268 -1.51 2.97 -6.69
N SER A 269 -2.28 3.14 -7.77
CA SER A 269 -3.68 2.73 -7.80
C SER A 269 -3.78 1.20 -7.83
N LEU A 270 -4.72 0.64 -7.07
CA LEU A 270 -4.97 -0.80 -7.10
C LEU A 270 -5.43 -1.22 -8.50
N ASP A 271 -4.60 -1.99 -9.18
CA ASP A 271 -4.83 -2.37 -10.58
C ASP A 271 -5.56 -3.71 -10.69
N PHE A 272 -6.84 -3.70 -10.41
CA PHE A 272 -7.69 -4.88 -10.60
C PHE A 272 -7.91 -5.25 -12.07
N GLY A 273 -7.61 -4.35 -13.02
CA GLY A 273 -7.53 -4.67 -14.43
C GLY A 273 -6.48 -5.71 -14.74
N ALA A 274 -5.39 -5.76 -13.95
CA ALA A 274 -4.39 -6.81 -14.04
C ALA A 274 -5.00 -8.21 -13.82
N ILE A 275 -5.98 -8.38 -12.93
CA ILE A 275 -6.70 -9.66 -12.76
C ILE A 275 -7.41 -10.05 -14.05
N GLY A 276 -8.19 -9.14 -14.63
CA GLY A 276 -8.90 -9.39 -15.89
C GLY A 276 -7.97 -9.74 -17.05
N GLU A 277 -6.80 -9.11 -17.13
CA GLU A 277 -5.79 -9.41 -18.14
C GLU A 277 -5.11 -10.76 -17.90
N ILE A 278 -4.78 -11.08 -16.66
CA ILE A 278 -4.22 -12.38 -16.28
C ILE A 278 -5.25 -13.48 -16.50
N ARG A 279 -6.53 -13.27 -16.21
CA ARG A 279 -7.63 -14.19 -16.53
C ARG A 279 -7.69 -14.46 -18.02
N ARG A 280 -7.70 -13.42 -18.87
CA ARG A 280 -7.70 -13.56 -20.34
C ARG A 280 -6.44 -14.27 -20.84
N LEU A 281 -5.27 -13.95 -20.28
CA LEU A 281 -4.02 -14.62 -20.61
C LEU A 281 -4.05 -16.10 -20.21
N THR A 282 -4.50 -16.41 -19.02
CA THR A 282 -4.65 -17.79 -18.53
C THR A 282 -5.65 -18.57 -19.39
N ALA A 283 -6.79 -17.98 -19.71
CA ALA A 283 -7.79 -18.60 -20.57
C ALA A 283 -7.22 -18.91 -21.95
N ARG A 284 -6.47 -17.97 -22.56
CA ARG A 284 -5.78 -18.21 -23.85
C ARG A 284 -4.72 -19.30 -23.73
N ILE A 285 -3.92 -19.32 -22.67
CA ILE A 285 -2.91 -20.35 -22.45
C ILE A 285 -3.57 -21.73 -22.28
N ARG A 286 -4.62 -21.82 -21.45
CA ARG A 286 -5.37 -23.07 -21.26
C ARG A 286 -6.06 -23.54 -22.55
N ALA A 287 -6.59 -22.62 -23.37
CA ALA A 287 -7.22 -22.94 -24.66
C ALA A 287 -6.20 -23.34 -25.74
N SER A 288 -5.00 -22.75 -25.75
CA SER A 288 -3.93 -23.08 -26.68
C SER A 288 -3.15 -24.34 -26.29
N HIS A 289 -3.32 -24.83 -25.04
CA HIS A 289 -2.63 -26.01 -24.56
C HIS A 289 -3.37 -27.29 -25.01
N SER A 290 -2.73 -28.04 -25.92
CA SER A 290 -3.29 -29.30 -26.48
C SER A 290 -2.94 -30.55 -25.66
N GLY A 291 -2.24 -30.43 -24.51
CA GLY A 291 -1.83 -31.53 -23.67
C GLY A 291 -2.91 -32.07 -22.72
N PRO A 292 -2.65 -33.21 -22.05
CA PRO A 292 -3.55 -33.77 -21.06
C PRO A 292 -3.93 -32.76 -19.95
N ARG A 293 -5.16 -32.80 -19.50
CA ARG A 293 -5.65 -31.93 -18.40
C ARG A 293 -5.24 -32.43 -17.00
N GLU A 294 -5.04 -33.74 -16.84
CA GLU A 294 -4.63 -34.38 -15.61
C GLU A 294 -3.20 -34.91 -15.73
N PRO A 295 -2.46 -35.00 -14.61
CA PRO A 295 -1.13 -35.60 -14.59
C PRO A 295 -1.10 -37.00 -15.19
N GLY A 296 -0.16 -37.23 -16.08
CA GLY A 296 0.04 -38.45 -16.82
C GLY A 296 1.02 -38.22 -17.98
N PRO A 297 1.30 -39.22 -18.84
CA PRO A 297 2.16 -39.06 -19.98
C PRO A 297 1.75 -37.87 -20.85
N GLY A 298 2.70 -36.99 -21.16
CA GLY A 298 2.46 -35.76 -21.93
C GLY A 298 1.96 -34.54 -21.12
N PHE A 299 1.63 -34.70 -19.85
CA PHE A 299 1.23 -33.57 -18.99
C PHE A 299 2.37 -32.57 -18.84
N ASN A 300 2.05 -31.30 -19.00
CA ASN A 300 3.00 -30.20 -18.91
C ASN A 300 3.00 -29.58 -17.52
N LEU A 301 4.07 -29.79 -16.73
CA LEU A 301 4.22 -29.28 -15.36
C LEU A 301 4.14 -27.76 -15.25
N LYS A 302 4.48 -27.04 -16.33
CA LYS A 302 4.47 -25.55 -16.33
C LYS A 302 3.13 -24.99 -16.74
N LEU A 303 2.53 -25.50 -17.82
CA LEU A 303 1.33 -24.94 -18.47
C LEU A 303 0.05 -25.71 -18.16
N GLY A 304 0.14 -26.93 -17.66
CA GLY A 304 -0.99 -27.76 -17.25
C GLY A 304 -1.74 -27.11 -16.07
N ARG A 305 -3.02 -27.50 -15.93
CA ARG A 305 -3.86 -27.03 -14.79
C ARG A 305 -3.20 -27.43 -13.45
N GLY A 306 -3.10 -26.50 -12.52
CA GLY A 306 -2.40 -26.71 -11.26
C GLY A 306 -0.87 -26.73 -11.38
N GLY A 307 -0.30 -26.31 -12.52
CA GLY A 307 1.14 -26.29 -12.76
C GLY A 307 1.85 -25.06 -12.23
N ILE A 308 3.18 -25.05 -12.44
CA ILE A 308 4.11 -24.02 -11.94
C ILE A 308 3.64 -22.60 -12.28
N ARG A 309 3.14 -22.37 -13.50
CA ARG A 309 2.70 -21.03 -13.96
C ARG A 309 1.50 -20.50 -13.17
N GLU A 310 0.61 -21.38 -12.71
CA GLU A 310 -0.55 -20.95 -11.94
C GLU A 310 -0.14 -20.47 -10.54
N VAL A 311 0.85 -21.11 -9.92
CA VAL A 311 1.44 -20.62 -8.66
C VAL A 311 2.15 -19.28 -8.87
N GLU A 312 2.97 -19.16 -9.93
CA GLU A 312 3.64 -17.90 -10.29
C GLU A 312 2.64 -16.77 -10.52
N PHE A 313 1.58 -17.01 -11.29
CA PHE A 313 0.55 -16.02 -11.59
C PHE A 313 -0.31 -15.67 -10.38
N PHE A 314 -0.55 -16.61 -9.46
CA PHE A 314 -1.22 -16.32 -8.19
C PHE A 314 -0.45 -15.25 -7.41
N ALA A 315 0.85 -15.48 -7.19
CA ALA A 315 1.70 -14.53 -6.48
C ALA A 315 1.80 -13.18 -7.21
N GLN A 316 2.11 -13.19 -8.52
CA GLN A 316 2.29 -11.98 -9.33
C GLN A 316 1.02 -11.15 -9.45
N THR A 317 -0.16 -11.77 -9.51
CA THR A 317 -1.43 -11.07 -9.53
C THR A 317 -1.61 -10.21 -8.27
N HIS A 318 -1.39 -10.82 -7.11
CA HIS A 318 -1.47 -10.09 -5.84
C HIS A 318 -0.38 -9.01 -5.71
N GLN A 319 0.83 -9.29 -6.21
CA GLN A 319 1.91 -8.30 -6.25
C GLN A 319 1.56 -7.09 -7.13
N LEU A 320 0.98 -7.29 -8.31
CA LEU A 320 0.55 -6.19 -9.20
C LEU A 320 -0.57 -5.35 -8.60
N ILE A 321 -1.46 -5.97 -7.83
CA ILE A 321 -2.57 -5.28 -7.16
C ILE A 321 -2.03 -4.42 -6.01
N HIS A 322 -1.21 -4.99 -5.13
CA HIS A 322 -0.87 -4.40 -3.84
C HIS A 322 0.54 -3.81 -3.77
N GLY A 323 1.48 -4.28 -4.59
CA GLY A 323 2.91 -3.91 -4.52
C GLY A 323 3.23 -2.47 -4.89
N GLY A 324 2.27 -1.74 -5.51
CA GLY A 324 2.40 -0.31 -5.75
C GLY A 324 2.37 0.51 -4.45
N ARG A 325 1.66 0.02 -3.43
CA ARG A 325 1.48 0.65 -2.12
C ARG A 325 2.38 0.04 -1.05
N ASP A 326 2.57 -1.28 -1.08
CA ASP A 326 3.37 -2.01 -0.10
C ASP A 326 4.68 -2.50 -0.73
N LEU A 327 5.78 -1.85 -0.35
CA LEU A 327 7.11 -2.15 -0.88
C LEU A 327 7.60 -3.55 -0.47
N SER A 328 7.11 -4.09 0.65
CA SER A 328 7.50 -5.43 1.13
C SER A 328 7.08 -6.54 0.18
N LEU A 329 6.03 -6.30 -0.62
CA LEU A 329 5.49 -7.25 -1.59
C LEU A 329 6.30 -7.33 -2.89
N ARG A 330 7.27 -6.43 -3.11
CA ARG A 330 8.08 -6.37 -4.35
C ARG A 330 9.17 -7.42 -4.36
N GLN A 331 8.81 -8.67 -4.07
CA GLN A 331 9.73 -9.81 -4.10
C GLN A 331 9.84 -10.36 -5.53
N ARG A 332 11.06 -10.72 -5.95
CA ARG A 332 11.31 -11.28 -7.29
C ARG A 332 11.03 -12.79 -7.34
N GLY A 333 11.36 -13.50 -6.28
CA GLY A 333 11.15 -14.94 -6.15
C GLY A 333 9.72 -15.30 -5.78
N THR A 334 9.21 -16.42 -6.31
CA THR A 334 7.82 -16.86 -6.11
C THR A 334 7.55 -17.22 -4.66
N ARG A 335 8.44 -17.98 -4.02
CA ARG A 335 8.29 -18.37 -2.61
C ARG A 335 8.31 -17.15 -1.70
N ALA A 336 9.30 -16.26 -1.85
CA ALA A 336 9.41 -15.04 -1.08
C ALA A 336 8.20 -14.11 -1.29
N ALA A 337 7.60 -14.11 -2.48
CA ALA A 337 6.38 -13.35 -2.75
C ALA A 337 5.18 -13.90 -2.00
N LEU A 338 4.98 -15.22 -1.97
CA LEU A 338 3.92 -15.87 -1.19
C LEU A 338 4.07 -15.59 0.30
N ASP A 339 5.28 -15.71 0.85
CA ASP A 339 5.59 -15.44 2.26
C ASP A 339 5.29 -13.96 2.61
N ALA A 340 5.67 -13.02 1.74
CA ALA A 340 5.40 -11.59 1.93
C ALA A 340 3.90 -11.27 1.86
N LEU A 341 3.16 -11.94 0.98
CA LEU A 341 1.69 -11.78 0.86
C LEU A 341 0.96 -12.30 2.10
N ALA A 342 1.41 -13.42 2.68
CA ALA A 342 0.89 -13.95 3.93
C ALA A 342 1.21 -13.00 5.10
N ALA A 343 2.45 -12.57 5.24
CA ALA A 343 2.88 -11.62 6.26
C ALA A 343 2.10 -10.28 6.21
N ALA A 344 1.66 -9.90 5.01
CA ALA A 344 0.81 -8.73 4.79
C ALA A 344 -0.69 -8.99 5.01
N GLY A 345 -1.10 -10.23 5.31
CA GLY A 345 -2.51 -10.60 5.50
C GLY A 345 -3.36 -10.56 4.21
N ILE A 346 -2.72 -10.54 3.04
CA ILE A 346 -3.39 -10.51 1.73
C ILE A 346 -3.84 -11.91 1.31
N VAL A 347 -3.02 -12.90 1.64
CA VAL A 347 -3.26 -14.33 1.42
C VAL A 347 -3.22 -15.03 2.77
N SER A 348 -3.99 -16.11 2.96
CA SER A 348 -3.93 -16.88 4.20
C SER A 348 -2.58 -17.61 4.34
N ASP A 349 -2.11 -17.81 5.58
CA ASP A 349 -0.88 -18.57 5.84
C ASP A 349 -0.96 -19.99 5.26
N ASP A 350 -2.14 -20.62 5.32
CA ASP A 350 -2.38 -21.96 4.77
C ASP A 350 -2.24 -21.99 3.24
N ASP A 351 -2.79 -21.00 2.53
CA ASP A 351 -2.68 -20.91 1.07
C ASP A 351 -1.24 -20.62 0.63
N ALA A 352 -0.55 -19.71 1.31
CA ALA A 352 0.84 -19.38 1.01
C ALA A 352 1.76 -20.59 1.23
N HIS A 353 1.55 -21.33 2.33
CA HIS A 353 2.30 -22.52 2.63
C HIS A 353 2.03 -23.63 1.60
N ALA A 354 0.76 -23.97 1.35
CA ALA A 354 0.38 -25.02 0.43
C ALA A 354 0.85 -24.76 -1.02
N LEU A 355 0.70 -23.51 -1.50
CA LEU A 355 1.20 -23.10 -2.82
C LEU A 355 2.72 -23.12 -2.89
N GLY A 356 3.38 -22.71 -1.80
CA GLY A 356 4.83 -22.73 -1.72
C GLY A 356 5.42 -24.12 -1.76
N GLU A 357 4.88 -25.07 -0.98
CA GLU A 357 5.30 -26.47 -1.00
C GLU A 357 5.04 -27.12 -2.37
N ALA A 358 3.87 -26.87 -2.94
CA ALA A 358 3.51 -27.32 -4.28
C ALA A 358 4.50 -26.76 -5.33
N TYR A 359 4.84 -25.48 -5.26
CA TYR A 359 5.81 -24.86 -6.17
C TYR A 359 7.17 -25.52 -6.07
N ASP A 360 7.72 -25.67 -4.86
CA ASP A 360 9.03 -26.26 -4.65
C ASP A 360 9.07 -27.70 -5.18
N ARG A 361 8.04 -28.49 -4.92
CA ARG A 361 7.99 -29.89 -5.38
C ARG A 361 7.85 -30.00 -6.90
N LEU A 362 6.99 -29.20 -7.53
CA LEU A 362 6.87 -29.13 -8.99
C LEU A 362 8.20 -28.74 -9.65
N ARG A 363 8.96 -27.82 -9.04
CA ARG A 363 10.27 -27.41 -9.54
C ARG A 363 11.31 -28.50 -9.41
N VAL A 364 11.30 -29.28 -8.31
CA VAL A 364 12.17 -30.46 -8.17
C VAL A 364 11.88 -31.48 -9.27
N ILE A 365 10.62 -31.78 -9.53
CA ILE A 365 10.25 -32.73 -10.59
C ILE A 365 10.64 -32.17 -11.98
N GLU A 366 10.47 -30.86 -12.23
CA GLU A 366 10.95 -30.22 -13.44
C GLU A 366 12.47 -30.38 -13.62
N HIS A 367 13.26 -30.26 -12.55
CA HIS A 367 14.70 -30.52 -12.57
C HIS A 367 15.00 -31.97 -12.93
N ARG A 368 14.26 -32.95 -12.38
CA ARG A 368 14.46 -34.39 -12.72
C ARG A 368 14.25 -34.63 -14.21
N LEU A 369 13.20 -34.06 -14.79
CA LEU A 369 12.95 -34.15 -16.24
C LEU A 369 14.12 -33.61 -17.07
N GLN A 370 14.68 -32.47 -16.65
CA GLN A 370 15.76 -31.81 -17.38
C GLN A 370 17.12 -32.50 -17.21
N MET A 371 17.38 -33.11 -16.07
CA MET A 371 18.62 -33.84 -15.77
C MET A 371 18.82 -35.04 -16.66
N VAL A 372 17.76 -35.64 -17.21
CA VAL A 372 17.86 -36.87 -18.02
C VAL A 372 18.72 -36.63 -19.26
N HIS A 373 18.45 -35.57 -20.02
CA HIS A 373 19.09 -35.30 -21.33
C HIS A 373 19.64 -33.87 -21.47
N ASP A 374 19.65 -33.06 -20.43
CA ASP A 374 19.96 -31.61 -20.48
C ASP A 374 19.10 -30.86 -21.51
N HIS A 375 17.83 -31.22 -21.59
CA HIS A 375 16.88 -30.56 -22.48
C HIS A 375 15.88 -29.72 -21.69
N GLN A 376 15.50 -28.56 -22.25
CA GLN A 376 14.41 -27.75 -21.73
C GLN A 376 13.08 -28.46 -22.01
N THR A 377 12.62 -29.23 -21.06
CA THR A 377 11.32 -29.90 -21.12
C THR A 377 10.52 -29.67 -19.87
N HIS A 378 9.22 -29.63 -20.03
CA HIS A 378 8.22 -29.45 -18.95
C HIS A 378 7.17 -30.56 -19.00
N SER A 379 7.22 -31.45 -20.01
CA SER A 379 6.22 -32.50 -20.23
C SER A 379 6.71 -33.82 -19.70
N LEU A 380 5.83 -34.53 -19.02
CA LEU A 380 6.09 -35.89 -18.54
C LEU A 380 6.30 -36.81 -19.75
N PRO A 381 7.33 -37.64 -19.74
CA PRO A 381 7.56 -38.62 -20.83
C PRO A 381 6.54 -39.76 -20.78
N THR A 382 6.60 -40.63 -21.77
CA THR A 382 5.73 -41.82 -21.87
C THR A 382 6.35 -43.03 -21.19
N SER A 383 5.50 -43.92 -20.67
CA SER A 383 5.84 -45.27 -20.17
C SER A 383 7.15 -45.41 -19.41
N ASP A 384 8.11 -46.21 -19.94
CA ASP A 384 9.38 -46.56 -19.28
C ASP A 384 10.27 -45.37 -18.93
N ALA A 385 10.22 -44.30 -19.74
CA ALA A 385 10.93 -43.06 -19.45
C ALA A 385 10.37 -42.33 -18.24
N LEU A 386 9.04 -42.45 -17.98
CA LEU A 386 8.41 -41.89 -16.78
C LEU A 386 8.86 -42.62 -15.52
N ASP A 387 8.95 -43.97 -15.57
CA ASP A 387 9.53 -44.78 -14.50
C ASP A 387 10.98 -44.41 -14.23
N GLY A 388 11.75 -44.11 -15.29
CA GLY A 388 13.11 -43.60 -15.17
C GLY A 388 13.20 -42.29 -14.40
N VAL A 389 12.33 -41.35 -14.69
CA VAL A 389 12.25 -40.05 -13.95
C VAL A 389 11.84 -40.28 -12.49
N ALA A 390 10.85 -41.13 -12.25
CA ALA A 390 10.39 -41.45 -10.88
C ALA A 390 11.51 -42.07 -10.05
N ARG A 391 12.24 -43.07 -10.63
CA ARG A 391 13.38 -43.71 -9.96
C ARG A 391 14.58 -42.78 -9.79
N LEU A 392 14.82 -41.86 -10.73
CA LEU A 392 15.82 -40.78 -10.56
C LEU A 392 15.51 -39.92 -9.34
N ASP A 393 14.26 -39.63 -9.09
CA ASP A 393 13.79 -38.87 -7.93
C ASP A 393 13.71 -39.72 -6.63
N GLY A 394 13.93 -41.03 -6.71
CA GLY A 394 13.88 -41.96 -5.58
C GLY A 394 12.47 -42.55 -5.30
N LEU A 395 11.53 -42.33 -6.23
CA LEU A 395 10.22 -42.98 -6.20
C LEU A 395 10.26 -44.36 -6.83
N PRO A 396 9.36 -45.30 -6.47
CA PRO A 396 9.37 -46.66 -6.97
C PRO A 396 9.08 -46.76 -8.47
N ASP A 397 8.12 -45.99 -8.98
CA ASP A 397 7.67 -46.03 -10.35
C ASP A 397 6.92 -44.76 -10.76
N GLY A 398 6.56 -44.63 -12.04
CA GLY A 398 5.81 -43.51 -12.61
C GLY A 398 4.39 -43.36 -12.06
N ALA A 399 3.77 -44.44 -11.58
CA ALA A 399 2.44 -44.40 -11.00
C ALA A 399 2.44 -43.63 -9.67
N ALA A 400 3.47 -43.84 -8.85
CA ALA A 400 3.71 -43.09 -7.61
C ALA A 400 3.93 -41.60 -7.91
N LEU A 401 4.73 -41.26 -8.93
CA LEU A 401 4.95 -39.88 -9.36
C LEU A 401 3.66 -39.20 -9.84
N ILE A 402 2.84 -39.90 -10.65
CA ILE A 402 1.56 -39.38 -11.11
C ILE A 402 0.60 -39.14 -9.96
N ALA A 403 0.51 -40.05 -8.99
CA ALA A 403 -0.35 -39.90 -7.82
C ALA A 403 0.03 -38.66 -6.97
N GLU A 404 1.32 -38.47 -6.75
CA GLU A 404 1.85 -37.28 -6.07
C GLU A 404 1.52 -36.00 -6.85
N LEU A 405 1.82 -35.96 -8.15
CA LEU A 405 1.53 -34.82 -9.03
C LEU A 405 0.06 -34.46 -9.04
N LYS A 406 -0.83 -35.45 -9.03
CA LYS A 406 -2.27 -35.22 -8.98
C LYS A 406 -2.69 -34.47 -7.72
N ALA A 407 -2.21 -34.91 -6.57
CA ALA A 407 -2.51 -34.25 -5.29
C ALA A 407 -1.99 -32.80 -5.28
N ILE A 408 -0.80 -32.55 -5.83
CA ILE A 408 -0.20 -31.22 -5.92
C ILE A 408 -1.00 -30.32 -6.87
N THR A 409 -1.28 -30.80 -8.09
CA THR A 409 -1.99 -30.00 -9.10
C THR A 409 -3.42 -29.70 -8.70
N ASP A 410 -4.12 -30.61 -8.04
CA ASP A 410 -5.46 -30.38 -7.49
C ASP A 410 -5.42 -29.32 -6.39
N THR A 411 -4.40 -29.34 -5.53
CA THR A 411 -4.19 -28.34 -4.47
C THR A 411 -3.98 -26.93 -5.04
N VAL A 412 -3.12 -26.82 -6.05
CA VAL A 412 -2.83 -25.53 -6.73
C VAL A 412 -4.06 -25.03 -7.48
N ALA A 413 -4.69 -25.91 -8.27
CA ALA A 413 -5.83 -25.55 -9.09
C ALA A 413 -7.02 -25.07 -8.26
N ALA A 414 -7.32 -25.73 -7.13
CA ALA A 414 -8.41 -25.32 -6.26
C ALA A 414 -8.24 -23.87 -5.76
N ARG A 415 -7.01 -23.46 -5.41
CA ARG A 415 -6.71 -22.10 -4.94
C ARG A 415 -6.65 -21.09 -6.07
N TYR A 416 -6.05 -21.45 -7.19
CA TYR A 416 -5.93 -20.58 -8.35
C TYR A 416 -7.29 -20.35 -9.03
N ASP A 417 -8.14 -21.39 -9.12
CA ASP A 417 -9.48 -21.26 -9.70
C ASP A 417 -10.34 -20.26 -8.92
N VAL A 418 -10.24 -20.18 -7.60
CA VAL A 418 -10.90 -19.12 -6.79
C VAL A 418 -10.48 -17.71 -7.23
N LEU A 419 -9.23 -17.51 -7.59
CA LEU A 419 -8.73 -16.21 -8.07
C LEU A 419 -9.27 -15.84 -9.45
N ILE A 420 -9.53 -16.84 -10.31
CA ILE A 420 -9.90 -16.61 -11.71
C ILE A 420 -11.36 -16.92 -12.02
N THR A 421 -12.08 -17.65 -11.15
CA THR A 421 -13.52 -17.96 -11.35
C THR A 421 -14.33 -16.70 -11.06
N ASP A 422 -15.28 -16.42 -11.91
CA ASP A 422 -16.27 -15.37 -11.71
C ASP A 422 -17.43 -15.95 -10.90
N ASP A 423 -17.48 -15.75 -9.59
CA ASP A 423 -18.65 -16.01 -8.76
C ASP A 423 -19.77 -14.97 -9.02
N GLY A 424 -19.64 -14.19 -10.08
CA GLY A 424 -20.67 -13.30 -10.56
C GLY A 424 -21.87 -14.11 -11.05
N VAL A 425 -22.97 -14.07 -10.32
CA VAL A 425 -24.31 -14.33 -10.85
C VAL A 425 -24.32 -13.73 -12.25
N ALA A 426 -24.68 -14.52 -13.26
CA ALA A 426 -24.87 -14.04 -14.63
C ALA A 426 -25.97 -12.96 -14.61
N ALA A 427 -25.61 -11.74 -14.28
CA ALA A 427 -26.49 -10.60 -14.35
C ALA A 427 -26.82 -10.42 -15.82
N VAL A 428 -28.09 -10.54 -16.18
CA VAL A 428 -28.55 -10.24 -17.54
C VAL A 428 -28.27 -8.75 -17.75
N ALA A 429 -27.32 -8.43 -18.62
CA ALA A 429 -26.98 -7.05 -18.95
C ALA A 429 -28.25 -6.34 -19.47
N VAL A 430 -28.50 -5.16 -18.93
CA VAL A 430 -29.57 -4.27 -19.44
C VAL A 430 -28.89 -3.20 -20.29
N PRO A 431 -29.27 -3.04 -21.55
CA PRO A 431 -28.74 -1.95 -22.35
C PRO A 431 -28.89 -0.61 -21.64
N ALA A 432 -27.87 0.24 -21.69
CA ALA A 432 -27.89 1.56 -21.06
C ALA A 432 -28.79 2.57 -21.79
N GLN A 433 -29.65 2.12 -22.71
CA GLN A 433 -30.55 2.94 -23.51
C GLN A 433 -31.75 2.13 -24.04
N GLY A 434 -32.82 2.82 -24.46
CA GLY A 434 -34.01 2.26 -25.06
C GLY A 434 -35.07 1.79 -24.05
N ASP A 435 -36.17 1.23 -24.59
CA ASP A 435 -37.39 0.89 -23.84
C ASP A 435 -37.16 -0.09 -22.68
N ALA A 436 -36.17 -0.96 -22.80
CA ALA A 436 -35.81 -1.91 -21.74
C ALA A 436 -35.30 -1.19 -20.46
N LEU A 437 -34.53 -0.12 -20.62
CA LEU A 437 -34.08 0.71 -19.49
C LEU A 437 -35.25 1.48 -18.86
N VAL A 438 -36.12 2.08 -19.70
CA VAL A 438 -37.30 2.80 -19.23
C VAL A 438 -38.21 1.87 -18.41
N ALA A 439 -38.50 0.67 -18.93
CA ALA A 439 -39.31 -0.32 -18.24
C ALA A 439 -38.68 -0.76 -16.91
N ARG A 440 -37.36 -0.91 -16.85
CA ARG A 440 -36.64 -1.27 -15.63
C ARG A 440 -36.69 -0.17 -14.59
N LEU A 441 -36.47 1.11 -14.99
CA LEU A 441 -36.57 2.27 -14.12
C LEU A 441 -37.99 2.44 -13.56
N GLY A 442 -39.00 2.31 -14.39
CA GLY A 442 -40.41 2.35 -13.96
C GLY A 442 -40.76 1.22 -12.98
N GLY A 443 -40.28 -0.01 -13.25
CA GLY A 443 -40.47 -1.16 -12.36
C GLY A 443 -39.77 -1.03 -11.01
N LEU A 444 -38.72 -0.23 -10.92
CA LEU A 444 -37.99 0.09 -9.71
C LEU A 444 -38.54 1.29 -8.93
N GLY A 445 -39.55 2.02 -9.49
CA GLY A 445 -40.20 3.12 -8.82
C GLY A 445 -39.52 4.49 -8.97
N PHE A 446 -38.64 4.68 -9.95
CA PHE A 446 -38.07 6.00 -10.25
C PHE A 446 -39.16 6.96 -10.80
N GLY A 447 -39.12 8.22 -10.40
CA GLY A 447 -40.20 9.20 -10.64
C GLY A 447 -40.33 9.65 -12.09
N GLU A 448 -39.26 9.69 -12.89
CA GLU A 448 -39.26 10.15 -14.30
C GLU A 448 -38.42 9.18 -15.16
N PRO A 449 -38.91 7.93 -15.42
CA PRO A 449 -38.12 6.86 -16.04
C PRO A 449 -37.56 7.22 -17.43
N GLU A 450 -38.35 7.93 -18.27
CA GLU A 450 -37.95 8.32 -19.61
C GLU A 450 -36.76 9.29 -19.58
N ARG A 451 -36.87 10.32 -18.75
CA ARG A 451 -35.83 11.35 -18.58
C ARG A 451 -34.55 10.78 -17.99
N LEU A 452 -34.69 9.86 -17.04
CA LEU A 452 -33.54 9.15 -16.46
C LEU A 452 -32.88 8.24 -17.48
N ALA A 453 -33.64 7.52 -18.30
CA ALA A 453 -33.11 6.68 -19.36
C ALA A 453 -32.35 7.50 -20.40
N GLU A 454 -32.86 8.64 -20.84
CA GLU A 454 -32.16 9.58 -21.75
C GLU A 454 -30.85 10.08 -21.14
N ARG A 455 -30.84 10.39 -19.84
CA ARG A 455 -29.66 10.84 -19.12
C ARG A 455 -28.60 9.74 -19.03
N ILE A 456 -28.96 8.51 -18.66
CA ILE A 456 -28.05 7.35 -18.59
C ILE A 456 -27.51 7.03 -19.99
N ALA A 457 -28.34 7.08 -21.02
CA ALA A 457 -27.90 6.90 -22.39
C ALA A 457 -26.86 7.95 -22.81
N GLY A 458 -27.06 9.23 -22.43
CA GLY A 458 -26.13 10.32 -22.67
C GLY A 458 -24.76 10.14 -22.01
N TRP A 459 -24.62 9.27 -21.01
CA TRP A 459 -23.29 8.95 -20.45
C TRP A 459 -22.39 8.20 -21.44
N GLY A 460 -23.00 7.40 -22.34
CA GLY A 460 -22.29 6.66 -23.40
C GLY A 460 -21.83 7.50 -24.61
N ASP A 461 -22.33 8.75 -24.75
CA ASP A 461 -22.10 9.61 -25.93
C ASP A 461 -20.67 10.22 -26.02
N GLY A 462 -19.71 9.68 -25.27
CA GLY A 462 -18.32 10.14 -25.27
C GLY A 462 -18.02 11.36 -24.38
N ARG A 463 -19.02 11.93 -23.73
CA ARG A 463 -18.87 13.03 -22.75
C ARG A 463 -18.17 12.56 -21.49
N ILE A 464 -18.53 11.37 -21.00
CA ILE A 464 -17.88 10.75 -19.83
C ILE A 464 -16.69 9.91 -20.30
N ARG A 465 -15.49 10.34 -19.93
CA ARG A 465 -14.23 9.66 -20.33
C ARG A 465 -14.20 8.18 -19.91
N ALA A 466 -14.75 7.88 -18.76
CA ALA A 466 -14.83 6.54 -18.18
C ALA A 466 -15.55 5.53 -19.07
N LEU A 467 -16.47 5.96 -19.93
CA LEU A 467 -17.31 5.12 -20.81
C LEU A 467 -16.94 5.19 -22.30
N ARG A 468 -15.77 5.74 -22.66
CA ARG A 468 -15.36 5.88 -24.08
C ARG A 468 -15.09 4.55 -24.78
N SER A 469 -14.54 3.56 -24.08
CA SER A 469 -14.24 2.26 -24.67
C SER A 469 -15.48 1.36 -24.73
N GLU A 470 -15.60 0.55 -25.77
CA GLU A 470 -16.67 -0.44 -25.91
C GLU A 470 -16.68 -1.42 -24.72
N ALA A 471 -15.50 -1.87 -24.28
CA ALA A 471 -15.35 -2.75 -23.12
C ALA A 471 -15.89 -2.10 -21.80
N ALA A 472 -15.68 -0.78 -21.61
CA ALA A 472 -16.20 -0.08 -20.45
C ALA A 472 -17.73 0.06 -20.52
N ARG A 473 -18.30 0.32 -21.68
CA ARG A 473 -19.76 0.38 -21.87
C ARG A 473 -20.41 -0.97 -21.58
N SER A 474 -19.85 -2.05 -22.14
CA SER A 474 -20.36 -3.41 -21.90
C SER A 474 -20.30 -3.82 -20.42
N ALA A 475 -19.21 -3.50 -19.75
CA ALA A 475 -19.09 -3.75 -18.31
C ALA A 475 -20.08 -2.88 -17.50
N PHE A 476 -20.31 -1.64 -17.92
CA PHE A 476 -21.30 -0.78 -17.29
C PHE A 476 -22.72 -1.31 -17.45
N GLU A 477 -23.12 -1.76 -18.66
CA GLU A 477 -24.42 -2.39 -18.91
C GLU A 477 -24.66 -3.64 -18.04
N THR A 478 -23.61 -4.40 -17.76
CA THR A 478 -23.66 -5.53 -16.84
C THR A 478 -23.86 -5.09 -15.38
N LEU A 479 -23.22 -3.99 -14.96
CA LEU A 479 -23.28 -3.44 -13.60
C LEU A 479 -24.60 -2.69 -13.34
N LEU A 480 -25.15 -2.05 -14.36
CA LEU A 480 -26.27 -1.11 -14.27
C LEU A 480 -27.51 -1.64 -13.53
N PRO A 481 -27.98 -2.88 -13.77
CA PRO A 481 -29.14 -3.43 -13.03
C PRO A 481 -28.94 -3.42 -11.52
N ALA A 482 -27.76 -3.90 -11.07
CA ALA A 482 -27.42 -3.98 -9.66
C ALA A 482 -27.25 -2.60 -9.00
N LEU A 483 -26.75 -1.61 -9.74
CA LEU A 483 -26.69 -0.21 -9.29
C LEU A 483 -28.07 0.39 -9.12
N LEU A 484 -28.93 0.24 -10.13
CA LEU A 484 -30.29 0.79 -10.11
C LEU A 484 -31.14 0.22 -8.99
N GLU A 485 -31.05 -1.08 -8.72
CA GLU A 485 -31.72 -1.73 -7.58
C GLU A 485 -31.34 -1.10 -6.24
N ARG A 486 -30.03 -0.83 -6.05
CA ARG A 486 -29.53 -0.23 -4.81
C ARG A 486 -29.91 1.24 -4.68
N PHE A 487 -29.88 1.98 -5.78
CA PHE A 487 -30.31 3.38 -5.78
C PHE A 487 -31.82 3.53 -5.60
N ALA A 488 -32.63 2.62 -6.17
CA ALA A 488 -34.08 2.60 -5.96
C ALA A 488 -34.46 2.40 -4.48
N ALA A 489 -33.64 1.66 -3.74
CA ALA A 489 -33.81 1.49 -2.29
C ALA A 489 -33.33 2.73 -1.47
N ALA A 490 -32.71 3.72 -2.11
CA ALA A 490 -32.27 4.92 -1.45
C ALA A 490 -33.44 5.87 -1.13
N PRO A 491 -33.34 6.69 -0.08
CA PRO A 491 -34.34 7.72 0.25
C PRO A 491 -34.56 8.75 -0.85
N ASP A 492 -33.49 9.09 -1.56
CA ASP A 492 -33.48 9.97 -2.74
C ASP A 492 -32.67 9.28 -3.86
N PRO A 493 -33.34 8.46 -4.69
CA PRO A 493 -32.70 7.75 -5.79
C PRO A 493 -32.03 8.67 -6.82
N ASP A 494 -32.62 9.82 -7.10
CA ASP A 494 -32.10 10.79 -8.07
C ASP A 494 -30.81 11.42 -7.58
N GLN A 495 -30.72 11.73 -6.30
CA GLN A 495 -29.52 12.31 -5.71
C GLN A 495 -28.38 11.27 -5.67
N ALA A 496 -28.68 10.03 -5.37
CA ALA A 496 -27.71 8.93 -5.44
C ALA A 496 -27.15 8.77 -6.86
N LEU A 497 -28.01 8.83 -7.88
CA LEU A 497 -27.62 8.79 -9.28
C LEU A 497 -26.77 10.00 -9.70
N ASN A 498 -27.11 11.20 -9.19
CA ASN A 498 -26.33 12.42 -9.43
C ASN A 498 -24.91 12.31 -8.85
N ARG A 499 -24.75 11.73 -7.67
CA ARG A 499 -23.44 11.51 -7.05
C ARG A 499 -22.64 10.46 -7.81
N TRP A 500 -23.28 9.39 -8.26
CA TRP A 500 -22.66 8.38 -9.11
C TRP A 500 -22.14 8.98 -10.43
N GLU A 501 -22.94 9.81 -11.10
CA GLU A 501 -22.54 10.49 -12.35
C GLU A 501 -21.31 11.36 -12.14
N ARG A 502 -21.21 12.09 -11.01
CA ARG A 502 -20.02 12.88 -10.67
C ARG A 502 -18.78 12.02 -10.48
N VAL A 503 -18.91 10.87 -9.82
CA VAL A 503 -17.82 9.91 -9.68
C VAL A 503 -17.36 9.38 -11.05
N LEU A 504 -18.33 9.01 -11.93
CA LEU A 504 -18.02 8.57 -13.29
C LEU A 504 -17.31 9.64 -14.12
N ALA A 505 -17.78 10.87 -14.04
CA ALA A 505 -17.22 12.00 -14.78
C ALA A 505 -15.77 12.32 -14.35
N ALA A 506 -15.46 12.12 -13.07
CA ALA A 506 -14.13 12.32 -12.50
C ALA A 506 -13.15 11.17 -12.83
N CYS A 507 -13.65 9.96 -13.08
CA CYS A 507 -12.80 8.81 -13.38
C CYS A 507 -12.19 8.92 -14.80
N PRO A 508 -10.86 8.84 -14.94
CA PRO A 508 -10.22 8.84 -16.26
C PRO A 508 -10.51 7.54 -17.06
N SER A 509 -10.73 6.43 -16.37
CA SER A 509 -11.12 5.12 -16.90
C SER A 509 -11.86 4.35 -15.81
N ALA A 510 -12.99 3.72 -16.15
CA ALA A 510 -13.80 2.98 -15.17
C ALA A 510 -13.96 1.48 -15.48
N LEU A 511 -13.37 0.96 -16.55
CA LEU A 511 -13.50 -0.46 -16.91
C LEU A 511 -13.12 -1.37 -15.72
N ASN A 512 -12.00 -1.08 -15.08
CA ASN A 512 -11.50 -1.85 -13.96
C ASN A 512 -12.42 -1.74 -12.72
N LEU A 513 -12.94 -0.55 -12.47
CA LEU A 513 -13.92 -0.30 -11.41
C LEU A 513 -15.19 -1.11 -11.64
N PHE A 514 -15.75 -1.07 -12.86
CA PHE A 514 -16.98 -1.80 -13.17
C PHE A 514 -16.80 -3.31 -13.01
N ASN A 515 -15.72 -3.87 -13.57
CA ASN A 515 -15.42 -5.29 -13.42
C ASN A 515 -15.28 -5.70 -11.94
N LEU A 516 -14.66 -4.85 -11.14
CA LEU A 516 -14.49 -5.11 -9.71
C LEU A 516 -15.81 -5.07 -8.96
N LEU A 517 -16.67 -4.07 -9.24
CA LEU A 517 -18.00 -3.95 -8.61
C LEU A 517 -18.93 -5.10 -9.01
N ILE A 518 -18.82 -5.60 -10.24
CA ILE A 518 -19.54 -6.78 -10.70
C ILE A 518 -19.09 -8.03 -9.91
N GLN A 519 -17.78 -8.19 -9.74
CA GLN A 519 -17.19 -9.37 -9.10
C GLN A 519 -17.27 -9.35 -7.57
N ARG A 520 -17.47 -8.18 -6.95
CA ARG A 520 -17.54 -8.02 -5.50
C ARG A 520 -18.82 -7.27 -5.08
N PRO A 521 -19.94 -7.95 -4.95
CA PRO A 521 -21.19 -7.33 -4.51
C PRO A 521 -21.09 -6.57 -3.20
N ALA A 522 -20.30 -7.07 -2.24
CA ALA A 522 -20.06 -6.38 -0.97
C ALA A 522 -19.37 -5.00 -1.16
N LEU A 523 -18.48 -4.86 -2.15
CA LEU A 523 -17.86 -3.59 -2.47
C LEU A 523 -18.85 -2.63 -3.13
N LEU A 524 -19.72 -3.16 -4.00
CA LEU A 524 -20.82 -2.38 -4.58
C LEU A 524 -21.75 -1.88 -3.49
N ASP A 525 -22.08 -2.73 -2.49
CA ASP A 525 -22.88 -2.33 -1.33
C ASP A 525 -22.20 -1.20 -0.52
N GLN A 526 -20.90 -1.31 -0.26
CA GLN A 526 -20.14 -0.25 0.43
C GLN A 526 -20.14 1.07 -0.35
N LEU A 527 -19.86 1.01 -1.65
CA LEU A 527 -19.87 2.20 -2.51
C LEU A 527 -21.25 2.86 -2.54
N THR A 528 -22.31 2.07 -2.72
CA THR A 528 -23.68 2.60 -2.75
C THR A 528 -24.08 3.16 -1.39
N ARG A 529 -23.71 2.56 -0.27
CA ARG A 529 -23.91 3.12 1.08
C ARG A 529 -23.24 4.52 1.21
N VAL A 530 -22.03 4.70 0.72
CA VAL A 530 -21.34 6.01 0.70
C VAL A 530 -22.16 7.02 -0.11
N LEU A 531 -22.56 6.66 -1.33
CA LEU A 531 -23.28 7.55 -2.23
C LEU A 531 -24.67 7.94 -1.69
N VAL A 532 -25.31 7.05 -0.93
CA VAL A 532 -26.65 7.26 -0.38
C VAL A 532 -26.60 7.95 0.97
N LEU A 533 -25.76 7.47 1.92
CA LEU A 533 -25.83 7.85 3.34
C LEU A 533 -24.91 9.00 3.72
N ALA A 534 -23.80 9.24 2.99
CA ALA A 534 -22.80 10.22 3.38
C ALA A 534 -22.49 11.21 2.24
N PRO A 535 -23.29 12.28 2.11
CA PRO A 535 -23.11 13.28 1.05
C PRO A 535 -21.70 13.85 0.97
N THR A 536 -21.11 14.15 2.10
CA THR A 536 -19.76 14.73 2.19
C THR A 536 -18.68 13.78 1.65
N LEU A 537 -18.75 12.50 1.98
CA LEU A 537 -17.82 11.49 1.44
C LEU A 537 -18.08 11.22 -0.04
N ALA A 538 -19.33 11.21 -0.48
CA ALA A 538 -19.68 11.07 -1.89
C ALA A 538 -19.14 12.23 -2.74
N ASP A 539 -19.22 13.46 -2.22
CA ASP A 539 -18.68 14.65 -2.88
C ASP A 539 -17.14 14.64 -2.90
N GLU A 540 -16.50 14.12 -1.86
CA GLU A 540 -15.06 13.93 -1.82
C GLU A 540 -14.62 12.88 -2.85
N LEU A 541 -15.34 11.78 -2.95
CA LEU A 541 -15.11 10.73 -3.95
C LEU A 541 -15.29 11.25 -5.39
N GLY A 542 -16.27 12.12 -5.61
CA GLY A 542 -16.51 12.79 -6.91
C GLY A 542 -15.40 13.77 -7.31
N ARG A 543 -14.65 14.32 -6.36
CA ARG A 543 -13.47 15.17 -6.63
C ARG A 543 -12.17 14.37 -6.73
N ARG A 544 -12.08 13.26 -6.01
CA ARG A 544 -10.87 12.44 -5.81
C ARG A 544 -11.19 10.96 -6.01
N PRO A 545 -11.37 10.52 -7.27
CA PRO A 545 -11.75 9.14 -7.58
C PRO A 545 -10.71 8.10 -7.13
N GLU A 546 -9.47 8.50 -6.86
CA GLU A 546 -8.44 7.63 -6.28
C GLU A 546 -8.80 7.13 -4.87
N LEU A 547 -9.73 7.77 -4.15
CA LEU A 547 -10.26 7.30 -2.88
C LEU A 547 -11.09 6.01 -3.02
N LEU A 548 -11.54 5.66 -4.22
CA LEU A 548 -12.13 4.34 -4.51
C LEU A 548 -11.19 3.19 -4.12
N ASP A 549 -9.88 3.42 -4.20
CA ASP A 549 -8.89 2.45 -3.79
C ASP A 549 -8.94 2.15 -2.28
N THR A 550 -9.37 3.12 -1.47
CA THR A 550 -9.54 2.93 -0.02
C THR A 550 -10.72 2.02 0.30
N LEU A 551 -11.78 2.03 -0.52
CA LEU A 551 -12.90 1.08 -0.40
C LEU A 551 -12.47 -0.38 -0.59
N ILE A 552 -11.42 -0.59 -1.36
CA ILE A 552 -10.95 -1.91 -1.79
C ILE A 552 -9.92 -2.47 -0.80
N ASP A 553 -9.20 -1.60 -0.12
CA ASP A 553 -8.16 -1.99 0.84
C ASP A 553 -8.78 -2.46 2.17
N ARG A 554 -8.64 -3.74 2.50
CA ARG A 554 -9.11 -4.28 3.79
C ARG A 554 -8.51 -3.56 5.00
N ARG A 555 -7.29 -3.03 4.89
CA ARG A 555 -6.63 -2.25 5.94
C ARG A 555 -7.30 -0.88 6.18
N ALA A 556 -8.12 -0.40 5.25
CA ALA A 556 -8.92 0.81 5.45
C ALA A 556 -9.99 0.65 6.54
N LEU A 557 -10.27 -0.58 6.98
CA LEU A 557 -11.15 -0.88 8.10
C LEU A 557 -10.40 -0.93 9.45
N ASP A 558 -9.07 -0.83 9.46
CA ASP A 558 -8.28 -0.75 10.68
C ASP A 558 -8.14 0.69 11.15
N LEU A 559 -8.16 0.92 12.47
CA LEU A 559 -7.88 2.24 13.01
C LEU A 559 -6.40 2.61 12.76
N PRO A 560 -6.11 3.85 12.32
CA PRO A 560 -4.73 4.29 12.15
C PRO A 560 -3.96 4.21 13.49
N GLY A 561 -2.69 3.82 13.39
CA GLY A 561 -1.78 3.70 14.50
C GLY A 561 -1.49 5.02 15.23
N PRO A 562 -0.42 5.09 16.05
CA PRO A 562 -0.02 6.30 16.76
C PRO A 562 0.44 7.40 15.78
N VAL A 563 0.50 8.64 16.30
CA VAL A 563 0.85 9.84 15.52
C VAL A 563 2.16 9.68 14.76
N GLU A 564 3.16 9.06 15.36
CA GLU A 564 4.48 8.82 14.78
C GLU A 564 4.42 7.90 13.54
N ALA A 565 3.63 6.85 13.60
CA ALA A 565 3.43 5.93 12.48
C ALA A 565 2.69 6.62 11.32
N ILE A 566 1.69 7.44 11.61
CA ILE A 566 0.96 8.23 10.62
C ILE A 566 1.90 9.28 10.00
N ALA A 567 2.66 10.00 10.83
CA ALA A 567 3.63 11.00 10.38
C ALA A 567 4.71 10.38 9.46
N ALA A 568 5.18 9.18 9.78
CA ALA A 568 6.14 8.46 8.94
C ALA A 568 5.57 8.15 7.53
N ARG A 569 4.28 7.83 7.40
CA ARG A 569 3.60 7.65 6.10
C ARG A 569 3.50 8.96 5.31
N MET A 570 3.34 10.10 6.00
CA MET A 570 3.27 11.43 5.41
C MET A 570 4.67 11.99 5.08
N GLY A 571 5.72 11.49 5.75
CA GLY A 571 7.11 11.86 5.52
C GLY A 571 7.53 11.61 4.07
N GLY A 572 8.29 12.53 3.48
CA GLY A 572 8.77 12.46 2.10
C GLY A 572 9.98 11.53 1.92
N GLU A 573 10.30 11.21 0.67
CA GLU A 573 11.57 10.60 0.28
C GLU A 573 12.68 11.66 0.30
N ALA A 574 13.93 11.21 0.45
CA ALA A 574 15.09 12.12 0.38
C ALA A 574 15.13 12.75 -1.03
N GLY A 575 14.95 14.06 -1.10
CA GLY A 575 14.92 14.82 -2.37
C GLY A 575 13.54 15.36 -2.77
N ASP A 576 12.45 15.03 -2.04
CA ASP A 576 11.15 15.67 -2.28
C ASP A 576 11.22 17.18 -2.02
N ASP A 577 10.71 17.98 -2.97
CA ASP A 577 10.51 19.42 -2.78
C ASP A 577 9.34 19.73 -1.82
N TYR A 578 9.20 20.99 -1.44
CA TYR A 578 8.19 21.43 -0.48
C TYR A 578 6.74 21.14 -0.95
N GLU A 579 6.44 21.37 -2.23
CA GLU A 579 5.09 21.19 -2.78
C GLU A 579 4.71 19.71 -2.79
N ARG A 580 5.60 18.84 -3.24
CA ARG A 580 5.36 17.38 -3.23
C ARG A 580 5.15 16.81 -1.83
N ARG A 581 5.85 17.38 -0.82
CA ARG A 581 5.61 17.01 0.58
C ARG A 581 4.21 17.41 1.03
N LEU A 582 3.77 18.63 0.71
CA LEU A 582 2.44 19.10 1.05
C LEU A 582 1.34 18.27 0.35
N ASP A 583 1.53 17.89 -0.91
CA ASP A 583 0.61 17.02 -1.62
C ASP A 583 0.54 15.62 -1.02
N ARG A 584 1.67 15.05 -0.61
CA ARG A 584 1.72 13.75 0.08
C ARG A 584 0.94 13.79 1.40
N ILE A 585 1.12 14.83 2.22
CA ILE A 585 0.37 15.01 3.47
C ILE A 585 -1.13 15.00 3.17
N ARG A 586 -1.59 15.76 2.15
CA ARG A 586 -3.00 15.85 1.77
C ARG A 586 -3.55 14.51 1.31
N ARG A 587 -2.79 13.79 0.50
CA ARG A 587 -3.20 12.48 0.00
C ARG A 587 -3.38 11.47 1.13
N VAL A 588 -2.37 11.33 2.00
CA VAL A 588 -2.43 10.39 3.12
C VAL A 588 -3.54 10.79 4.11
N THR A 589 -3.69 12.07 4.39
CA THR A 589 -4.78 12.57 5.26
C THR A 589 -6.16 12.27 4.67
N GLY A 590 -6.35 12.51 3.37
CA GLY A 590 -7.61 12.22 2.68
C GLY A 590 -7.95 10.73 2.69
N GLU A 591 -6.98 9.86 2.38
CA GLU A 591 -7.14 8.40 2.46
C GLU A 591 -7.58 7.95 3.86
N LEU A 592 -6.93 8.45 4.92
CA LEU A 592 -7.25 8.11 6.30
C LEU A 592 -8.62 8.64 6.73
N ARG A 593 -8.94 9.91 6.43
CA ARG A 593 -10.25 10.50 6.75
C ARG A 593 -11.38 9.78 6.04
N PHE A 594 -11.20 9.48 4.75
CA PHE A 594 -12.19 8.73 3.98
C PHE A 594 -12.40 7.32 4.55
N GLY A 595 -11.31 6.59 4.89
CA GLY A 595 -11.38 5.28 5.54
C GLY A 595 -12.11 5.33 6.90
N LEU A 596 -11.83 6.33 7.74
CA LEU A 596 -12.52 6.55 9.00
C LEU A 596 -14.02 6.88 8.81
N GLY A 597 -14.34 7.59 7.72
CA GLY A 597 -15.73 7.84 7.32
C GLY A 597 -16.47 6.55 6.94
N LEU A 598 -15.81 5.67 6.18
CA LEU A 598 -16.35 4.34 5.86
C LEU A 598 -16.63 3.50 7.11
N GLN A 599 -15.68 3.49 8.05
CA GLN A 599 -15.82 2.79 9.32
C GLN A 599 -17.01 3.33 10.15
N THR A 600 -17.24 4.64 10.11
CA THR A 600 -18.40 5.29 10.76
C THR A 600 -19.72 4.83 10.14
N ILE A 601 -19.84 4.86 8.81
CA ILE A 601 -21.07 4.45 8.08
C ILE A 601 -21.35 2.96 8.26
N ALA A 602 -20.28 2.15 8.34
CA ALA A 602 -20.39 0.70 8.49
C ALA A 602 -20.53 0.24 9.96
N ALA A 603 -20.46 1.18 10.93
CA ALA A 603 -20.47 0.92 12.37
C ALA A 603 -19.43 -0.13 12.82
N VAL A 604 -18.26 -0.16 12.17
CA VAL A 604 -17.19 -1.13 12.45
C VAL A 604 -16.50 -0.83 13.78
N HIS A 605 -16.31 0.46 14.08
CA HIS A 605 -15.67 0.94 15.30
C HIS A 605 -16.55 1.96 16.03
N ASP A 606 -16.36 2.06 17.35
CA ASP A 606 -17.00 3.09 18.17
C ASP A 606 -16.64 4.49 17.62
N PRO A 607 -17.62 5.38 17.37
CA PRO A 607 -17.37 6.76 16.93
C PRO A 607 -16.36 7.52 17.81
N LEU A 608 -16.27 7.22 19.09
CA LEU A 608 -15.26 7.83 19.99
C LEU A 608 -13.83 7.41 19.56
N ALA A 609 -13.62 6.15 19.23
CA ALA A 609 -12.34 5.66 18.72
C ALA A 609 -11.99 6.29 17.35
N ILE A 610 -13.01 6.51 16.50
CA ILE A 610 -12.86 7.22 15.22
C ILE A 610 -12.49 8.68 15.45
N GLY A 611 -13.13 9.38 16.37
CA GLY A 611 -12.79 10.76 16.75
C GLY A 611 -11.35 10.92 17.24
N ALA A 612 -10.88 9.97 18.05
CA ALA A 612 -9.49 9.91 18.48
C ALA A 612 -8.53 9.65 17.30
N ALA A 613 -8.90 8.79 16.33
CA ALA A 613 -8.11 8.51 15.14
C ALA A 613 -8.05 9.73 14.19
N LEU A 614 -9.16 10.47 14.02
CA LEU A 614 -9.18 11.73 13.28
C LEU A 614 -8.24 12.76 13.92
N SER A 615 -8.21 12.84 15.25
CA SER A 615 -7.32 13.75 15.98
C SER A 615 -5.85 13.37 15.80
N ARG A 616 -5.50 12.07 15.87
CA ARG A 616 -4.12 11.61 15.60
C ARG A 616 -3.70 11.91 14.16
N THR A 617 -4.62 11.77 13.21
CA THR A 617 -4.37 12.08 11.79
C THR A 617 -4.08 13.57 11.59
N ALA A 618 -4.88 14.45 12.21
CA ALA A 618 -4.68 15.90 12.16
C ALA A 618 -3.38 16.33 12.84
N GLU A 619 -3.05 15.75 14.00
CA GLU A 619 -1.80 16.04 14.71
C GLU A 619 -0.58 15.60 13.88
N ALA A 620 -0.62 14.43 13.26
CA ALA A 620 0.44 13.96 12.38
C ALA A 620 0.63 14.90 11.16
N ALA A 621 -0.48 15.29 10.52
CA ALA A 621 -0.46 16.23 9.40
C ALA A 621 0.16 17.58 9.81
N LEU A 622 -0.23 18.12 10.97
CA LEU A 622 0.31 19.37 11.51
C LEU A 622 1.82 19.27 11.78
N ARG A 623 2.28 18.20 12.44
CA ARG A 623 3.70 17.97 12.73
C ARG A 623 4.54 17.91 11.45
N VAL A 624 4.10 17.16 10.45
CA VAL A 624 4.85 17.01 9.19
C VAL A 624 4.80 18.30 8.35
N ALA A 625 3.65 18.98 8.30
CA ALA A 625 3.50 20.26 7.60
C ALA A 625 4.35 21.37 8.26
N GLN A 626 4.38 21.43 9.60
CA GLN A 626 5.25 22.37 10.33
C GLN A 626 6.73 22.08 10.02
N ALA A 627 7.17 20.83 10.10
CA ALA A 627 8.56 20.47 9.80
C ALA A 627 8.96 20.83 8.36
N ALA A 628 8.06 20.62 7.39
CA ALA A 628 8.28 21.00 6.00
C ALA A 628 8.35 22.52 5.84
N ALA A 629 7.45 23.27 6.48
CA ALA A 629 7.40 24.74 6.44
C ALA A 629 8.65 25.36 7.11
N VAL A 630 9.09 24.82 8.26
CA VAL A 630 10.32 25.24 8.94
C VAL A 630 11.53 25.04 8.03
N ALA A 631 11.69 23.83 7.48
CA ALA A 631 12.85 23.52 6.61
C ALA A 631 12.90 24.42 5.37
N GLU A 632 11.76 24.75 4.77
CA GLU A 632 11.69 25.67 3.62
C GLU A 632 11.99 27.11 4.04
N PHE A 633 11.47 27.54 5.19
CA PHE A 633 11.65 28.90 5.71
C PHE A 633 13.12 29.17 6.10
N GLU A 634 13.77 28.19 6.73
CA GLU A 634 15.16 28.25 7.14
C GLU A 634 16.14 28.42 5.94
N ARG A 635 15.82 27.91 4.76
CA ARG A 635 16.65 28.12 3.57
C ARG A 635 16.83 29.60 3.21
N ALA A 636 15.78 30.41 3.42
CA ALA A 636 15.78 31.83 3.10
C ALA A 636 16.21 32.70 4.28
N HIS A 637 15.83 32.35 5.48
CA HIS A 637 15.94 33.21 6.67
C HIS A 637 16.93 32.70 7.72
N GLY A 638 17.45 31.46 7.55
CA GLY A 638 18.27 30.82 8.57
C GLY A 638 17.48 30.42 9.81
N ARG A 639 18.18 30.22 10.92
CA ARG A 639 17.62 29.86 12.22
C ARG A 639 17.83 30.97 13.23
N VAL A 640 16.91 31.05 14.19
CA VAL A 640 17.13 31.83 15.40
C VAL A 640 17.71 30.88 16.46
N PRO A 641 18.95 31.10 16.94
CA PRO A 641 19.60 30.16 17.88
C PRO A 641 18.80 29.94 19.15
N ALA A 642 18.75 28.70 19.63
CA ALA A 642 18.08 28.27 20.87
C ALA A 642 16.58 28.58 20.94
N THR A 643 15.92 28.68 19.77
CA THR A 643 14.47 28.90 19.70
C THR A 643 13.78 27.86 18.84
N GLU A 644 12.49 27.62 19.08
CA GLU A 644 11.66 26.74 18.27
C GLU A 644 10.19 27.17 18.30
N LEU A 645 9.44 26.81 17.24
CA LEU A 645 8.00 27.00 17.16
C LEU A 645 7.27 25.84 17.84
N VAL A 646 6.38 26.15 18.76
CA VAL A 646 5.53 25.20 19.49
C VAL A 646 4.06 25.46 19.13
N VAL A 647 3.29 24.43 18.84
CA VAL A 647 1.85 24.55 18.61
C VAL A 647 1.10 23.94 19.78
N LEU A 648 0.22 24.74 20.36
CA LEU A 648 -0.74 24.35 21.37
C LEU A 648 -2.08 24.07 20.70
N GLY A 649 -2.57 22.83 20.79
CA GLY A 649 -3.89 22.44 20.35
C GLY A 649 -4.92 22.65 21.45
N LEU A 650 -6.07 23.20 21.11
CA LEU A 650 -7.19 23.46 22.02
C LEU A 650 -8.46 22.75 21.56
N GLY A 651 -9.54 22.96 22.27
CA GLY A 651 -10.87 22.49 21.89
C GLY A 651 -10.91 20.98 21.65
N ARG A 652 -11.45 20.58 20.52
CA ARG A 652 -11.54 19.16 20.14
C ARG A 652 -10.21 18.56 19.71
N LEU A 653 -9.32 19.35 19.12
CA LEU A 653 -7.96 18.90 18.76
C LEU A 653 -7.13 18.62 20.01
N GLY A 654 -7.11 19.54 20.96
CA GLY A 654 -6.42 19.34 22.24
C GLY A 654 -6.99 18.15 23.02
N GLY A 655 -8.31 18.03 23.06
CA GLY A 655 -9.03 16.93 23.73
C GLY A 655 -9.05 15.60 22.99
N GLY A 656 -8.48 15.51 21.79
CA GLY A 656 -8.38 14.24 21.06
C GLY A 656 -9.70 13.71 20.49
N ALA A 657 -10.72 14.55 20.22
CA ALA A 657 -12.08 14.14 19.85
C ALA A 657 -12.62 14.92 18.63
N LEU A 658 -11.85 14.92 17.51
CA LEU A 658 -12.25 15.58 16.28
C LEU A 658 -13.39 14.85 15.57
N THR A 659 -14.14 15.58 14.77
CA THR A 659 -15.11 15.08 13.79
C THR A 659 -14.59 15.26 12.37
N HIS A 660 -15.27 14.71 11.37
CA HIS A 660 -14.92 14.92 9.96
C HIS A 660 -14.98 16.39 9.50
N ALA A 661 -15.78 17.23 10.18
CA ALA A 661 -15.99 18.63 9.85
C ALA A 661 -15.37 19.59 10.88
N SER A 662 -14.44 19.12 11.71
CA SER A 662 -13.78 19.99 12.69
C SER A 662 -12.67 20.81 12.04
N ASP A 663 -12.61 22.09 12.41
CA ASP A 663 -11.44 22.95 12.30
C ASP A 663 -10.41 22.62 13.39
N LEU A 664 -9.21 23.17 13.26
CA LEU A 664 -8.11 22.99 14.22
C LEU A 664 -7.94 24.28 15.04
N ASP A 665 -8.36 24.24 16.30
CA ASP A 665 -8.13 25.33 17.26
C ASP A 665 -6.65 25.27 17.72
N VAL A 666 -5.85 26.28 17.37
CA VAL A 666 -4.42 26.30 17.72
C VAL A 666 -3.92 27.67 18.17
N ILE A 667 -2.91 27.66 19.05
CA ILE A 667 -2.10 28.82 19.38
C ILE A 667 -0.65 28.53 18.98
N TYR A 668 -0.03 29.45 18.25
CA TYR A 668 1.39 29.39 17.91
C TYR A 668 2.23 30.09 18.99
N LEU A 669 3.20 29.36 19.52
CA LEU A 669 4.09 29.85 20.56
C LEU A 669 5.54 29.61 20.14
N PHE A 670 6.47 30.37 20.70
CA PHE A 670 7.89 30.13 20.47
C PHE A 670 8.71 30.25 21.76
N THR A 671 9.83 29.52 21.80
CA THR A 671 10.79 29.54 22.89
C THR A 671 11.89 30.56 22.65
N GLY A 672 12.66 30.95 23.69
CA GLY A 672 13.89 31.76 23.58
C GLY A 672 13.70 33.25 23.78
N ASP A 673 14.79 34.01 23.65
CA ASP A 673 14.88 35.42 23.91
C ASP A 673 14.44 36.29 22.73
N PHE A 674 13.88 37.49 23.02
CA PHE A 674 13.38 38.44 22.03
C PHE A 674 14.45 39.23 21.28
N ALA A 675 15.68 39.28 21.83
CA ALA A 675 16.74 40.15 21.33
C ALA A 675 17.53 39.61 20.13
N GLY A 676 17.24 38.36 19.69
CA GLY A 676 17.96 37.68 18.63
C GLY A 676 17.46 37.99 17.21
N GLU A 677 18.27 37.65 16.24
CA GLU A 677 17.94 37.63 14.81
C GLU A 677 18.33 36.27 14.23
N SER A 678 17.68 35.91 13.11
CA SER A 678 18.05 34.70 12.39
C SER A 678 19.34 34.88 11.61
N ASP A 679 20.08 33.77 11.41
CA ASP A 679 21.45 33.74 10.85
C ASP A 679 21.49 33.54 9.32
N GLY A 680 20.35 33.65 8.62
CA GLY A 680 20.28 33.41 7.17
C GLY A 680 20.50 34.64 6.31
N PRO A 681 20.52 34.48 4.97
CA PRO A 681 20.74 35.56 4.02
C PRO A 681 19.71 36.70 4.12
N ARG A 682 18.53 36.42 4.63
CA ARG A 682 17.46 37.39 4.86
C ARG A 682 17.05 37.33 6.33
N ALA A 683 17.97 37.83 7.21
CA ALA A 683 17.78 37.81 8.65
C ALA A 683 16.49 38.53 9.06
N LEU A 684 15.84 38.03 10.09
CA LEU A 684 14.61 38.56 10.67
C LEU A 684 14.74 38.55 12.20
N GLY A 685 14.27 39.62 12.85
CA GLY A 685 14.13 39.64 14.30
C GLY A 685 13.12 38.59 14.76
N VAL A 686 13.33 38.00 15.95
CA VAL A 686 12.63 36.80 16.49
C VAL A 686 11.11 36.87 16.33
N THR A 687 10.46 37.95 16.78
CA THR A 687 9.02 38.09 16.71
C THR A 687 8.51 38.08 15.28
N HIS A 688 9.20 38.75 14.38
CA HIS A 688 8.83 38.79 12.98
C HIS A 688 9.07 37.43 12.30
N TYR A 689 10.15 36.76 12.65
CA TYR A 689 10.47 35.42 12.19
C TYR A 689 9.35 34.43 12.51
N PHE A 690 8.96 34.30 13.77
CA PHE A 690 7.95 33.34 14.20
C PHE A 690 6.54 33.68 13.73
N ASN A 691 6.18 34.95 13.62
CA ASN A 691 4.89 35.34 13.02
C ASN A 691 4.80 34.96 11.55
N ARG A 692 5.84 35.16 10.77
CA ARG A 692 5.88 34.72 9.36
C ARG A 692 5.91 33.21 9.23
N LEU A 693 6.65 32.53 10.09
CA LEU A 693 6.70 31.08 10.12
C LEU A 693 5.31 30.49 10.46
N ALA A 694 4.62 31.01 11.48
CA ALA A 694 3.26 30.62 11.83
C ALA A 694 2.26 30.83 10.67
N GLN A 695 2.37 31.95 9.92
CA GLN A 695 1.60 32.18 8.70
C GLN A 695 1.88 31.10 7.64
N ARG A 696 3.14 30.69 7.49
CA ARG A 696 3.51 29.63 6.55
C ARG A 696 2.95 28.28 6.96
N VAL A 697 2.98 27.93 8.26
CA VAL A 697 2.39 26.69 8.78
C VAL A 697 0.86 26.69 8.59
N THR A 698 0.20 27.81 8.92
CA THR A 698 -1.24 27.98 8.67
C THR A 698 -1.58 27.80 7.19
N ALA A 699 -0.81 28.43 6.30
CA ALA A 699 -1.02 28.29 4.86
C ALA A 699 -0.76 26.85 4.38
N ALA A 700 0.25 26.15 4.89
CA ALA A 700 0.51 24.75 4.57
C ALA A 700 -0.69 23.84 4.93
N MET A 701 -1.42 24.16 5.99
CA MET A 701 -2.60 23.41 6.44
C MET A 701 -3.89 23.81 5.68
N SER A 702 -4.12 25.11 5.43
CA SER A 702 -5.43 25.60 4.96
C SER A 702 -5.50 25.93 3.48
N VAL A 703 -4.39 26.35 2.84
CA VAL A 703 -4.42 26.70 1.41
C VAL A 703 -4.52 25.44 0.56
N PRO A 704 -5.49 25.35 -0.37
CA PRO A 704 -5.61 24.19 -1.24
C PRO A 704 -4.46 24.10 -2.25
N THR A 705 -4.00 22.85 -2.51
CA THR A 705 -3.13 22.48 -3.63
C THR A 705 -3.94 21.69 -4.67
N ALA A 706 -3.29 21.08 -5.64
CA ALA A 706 -3.94 20.15 -6.57
C ALA A 706 -4.64 18.98 -5.85
N GLU A 707 -4.15 18.60 -4.66
CA GLU A 707 -4.72 17.54 -3.79
C GLU A 707 -5.81 18.10 -2.82
N GLY A 708 -6.23 19.35 -2.94
CA GLY A 708 -7.21 20.02 -2.08
C GLY A 708 -6.63 20.69 -0.84
N ALA A 709 -7.51 21.08 0.10
CA ALA A 709 -7.13 21.63 1.41
C ALA A 709 -7.02 20.49 2.45
N LEU A 710 -6.26 20.74 3.55
CA LEU A 710 -6.17 19.79 4.66
C LEU A 710 -7.24 20.07 5.71
N TYR A 711 -7.06 21.18 6.46
CA TYR A 711 -7.92 21.60 7.55
C TYR A 711 -8.05 23.13 7.57
N GLU A 712 -9.17 23.63 7.99
CA GLU A 712 -9.28 25.00 8.46
C GLU A 712 -8.55 25.15 9.80
N VAL A 713 -7.84 26.26 9.98
CA VAL A 713 -7.05 26.52 11.20
C VAL A 713 -7.61 27.77 11.88
N ASP A 714 -8.16 27.56 13.07
CA ASP A 714 -8.66 28.65 13.92
C ASP A 714 -7.61 29.09 14.95
N THR A 715 -7.18 30.32 14.85
CA THR A 715 -6.19 30.92 15.75
C THR A 715 -6.77 32.03 16.64
N ARG A 716 -8.11 32.14 16.72
CA ARG A 716 -8.78 33.21 17.47
C ARG A 716 -8.65 33.11 18.98
N LEU A 717 -8.30 31.91 19.48
CA LEU A 717 -8.05 31.67 20.91
C LEU A 717 -6.67 32.16 21.38
N ARG A 718 -5.86 32.77 20.51
CA ARG A 718 -4.56 33.32 20.88
C ARG A 718 -4.69 34.59 21.72
N PRO A 719 -3.66 34.97 22.53
CA PRO A 719 -3.65 36.20 23.32
C PRO A 719 -4.10 37.43 22.52
N GLN A 720 -5.04 38.20 23.09
CA GLN A 720 -5.70 39.35 22.45
C GLN A 720 -6.51 39.03 21.18
N GLY A 721 -6.80 37.76 20.92
CA GLY A 721 -7.63 37.32 19.79
C GLY A 721 -7.10 37.80 18.45
N ALA A 722 -7.97 38.25 17.57
CA ALA A 722 -7.62 38.71 16.22
C ALA A 722 -6.73 39.98 16.21
N GLN A 723 -6.64 40.71 17.30
CA GLN A 723 -5.84 41.96 17.41
C GLN A 723 -4.36 41.63 17.77
N GLY A 724 -4.12 40.49 18.40
CA GLY A 724 -2.77 40.07 18.82
C GLY A 724 -1.94 39.45 17.67
N PRO A 725 -0.61 39.36 17.86
CA PRO A 725 0.27 38.66 16.93
C PRO A 725 -0.11 37.20 16.78
N LEU A 726 0.20 36.61 15.64
CA LEU A 726 -0.16 35.21 15.36
C LEU A 726 0.64 34.22 16.21
N ALA A 727 1.92 34.54 16.47
CA ALA A 727 2.80 33.79 17.36
C ALA A 727 3.34 34.69 18.47
N VAL A 728 3.34 34.17 19.71
CA VAL A 728 3.86 34.86 20.91
C VAL A 728 4.88 33.98 21.61
N SER A 729 5.80 34.60 22.40
CA SER A 729 6.73 33.81 23.20
C SER A 729 6.03 33.11 24.37
N LEU A 730 6.61 32.01 24.87
CA LEU A 730 6.11 31.31 26.05
C LEU A 730 6.00 32.24 27.25
N ASP A 731 6.97 33.14 27.46
CA ASP A 731 6.98 34.09 28.57
C ASP A 731 5.85 35.12 28.44
N SER A 732 5.61 35.64 27.23
CA SER A 732 4.50 36.56 26.97
C SER A 732 3.16 35.88 27.16
N PHE A 733 3.02 34.62 26.70
CA PHE A 733 1.85 33.79 26.92
C PHE A 733 1.59 33.58 28.40
N ALA A 734 2.62 33.16 29.19
CA ALA A 734 2.51 32.94 30.61
C ALA A 734 2.09 34.22 31.36
N ARG A 735 2.66 35.37 31.01
CA ARG A 735 2.27 36.66 31.58
C ARG A 735 0.83 37.04 31.25
N TYR A 736 0.44 36.95 29.98
CA TYR A 736 -0.90 37.24 29.55
C TYR A 736 -1.94 36.38 30.26
N GLN A 737 -1.70 35.08 30.36
CA GLN A 737 -2.61 34.17 31.06
C GLN A 737 -2.74 34.45 32.56
N ARG A 738 -1.73 35.06 33.18
CA ARG A 738 -1.80 35.44 34.60
C ARG A 738 -2.50 36.78 34.82
N GLU A 739 -2.34 37.74 33.91
CA GLU A 739 -2.62 39.16 34.21
C GLU A 739 -3.82 39.70 33.39
N GLU A 740 -4.04 39.23 32.19
CA GLU A 740 -4.97 39.82 31.22
C GLU A 740 -6.07 38.86 30.71
N ALA A 741 -5.83 37.52 30.79
CA ALA A 741 -6.74 36.55 30.19
C ALA A 741 -8.09 36.47 30.92
N TRP A 742 -9.13 36.26 30.14
CA TRP A 742 -10.50 36.12 30.63
C TRP A 742 -10.78 34.70 31.13
N THR A 743 -11.82 34.53 31.93
CA THR A 743 -12.28 33.24 32.46
C THR A 743 -12.49 32.19 31.32
N TRP A 744 -13.02 32.58 30.18
CA TRP A 744 -13.25 31.67 29.08
C TRP A 744 -11.94 31.16 28.44
N GLU A 745 -10.87 31.93 28.44
CA GLU A 745 -9.57 31.51 27.94
C GLU A 745 -8.98 30.44 28.87
N HIS A 746 -9.13 30.60 30.21
CA HIS A 746 -8.76 29.59 31.18
C HIS A 746 -9.61 28.31 31.06
N MET A 747 -10.91 28.43 30.75
CA MET A 747 -11.73 27.26 30.42
C MET A 747 -11.24 26.56 29.13
N ALA A 748 -10.83 27.29 28.12
CA ALA A 748 -10.24 26.69 26.91
C ALA A 748 -8.92 25.95 27.20
N LEU A 749 -8.12 26.44 28.18
CA LEU A 749 -6.86 25.78 28.58
C LEU A 749 -7.08 24.42 29.26
N THR A 750 -8.23 24.11 29.82
CA THR A 750 -8.50 22.78 30.43
C THR A 750 -8.47 21.66 29.37
N ARG A 751 -8.60 21.99 28.09
CA ARG A 751 -8.51 21.06 26.97
C ARG A 751 -7.29 21.31 26.07
N ALA A 752 -6.34 22.11 26.58
CA ALA A 752 -5.13 22.42 25.85
C ALA A 752 -4.07 21.31 25.96
N ARG A 753 -3.38 21.04 24.84
CA ARG A 753 -2.31 20.07 24.79
C ARG A 753 -1.20 20.55 23.83
N PRO A 754 0.08 20.59 24.28
CA PRO A 754 1.21 20.87 23.39
C PRO A 754 1.35 19.75 22.34
N LEU A 755 1.30 20.12 21.04
CA LEU A 755 1.30 19.15 19.95
C LEU A 755 2.66 18.99 19.27
N THR A 756 3.44 20.09 19.18
CA THR A 756 4.73 20.13 18.48
C THR A 756 5.80 20.79 19.35
N GLY A 757 7.06 20.75 18.92
CA GLY A 757 8.21 21.23 19.65
C GLY A 757 9.00 20.11 20.33
N SER A 758 10.17 20.43 20.87
CA SER A 758 10.99 19.51 21.64
C SER A 758 10.28 19.10 22.95
N ASP A 759 10.72 18.00 23.58
CA ASP A 759 10.17 17.55 24.86
C ASP A 759 10.32 18.63 25.94
N ALA A 760 11.43 19.38 25.93
CA ALA A 760 11.66 20.46 26.86
C ALA A 760 10.66 21.61 26.66
N ALA A 761 10.42 22.03 25.42
CA ALA A 761 9.47 23.09 25.11
C ALA A 761 8.02 22.68 25.44
N ARG A 762 7.64 21.44 25.11
CA ARG A 762 6.31 20.90 25.44
C ARG A 762 6.11 20.83 26.96
N SER A 763 7.09 20.34 27.71
CA SER A 763 7.03 20.26 29.18
C SER A 763 6.99 21.66 29.80
N GLY A 764 7.76 22.62 29.27
CA GLY A 764 7.73 24.00 29.75
C GLY A 764 6.37 24.66 29.50
N LEU A 765 5.76 24.45 28.35
CA LEU A 765 4.42 24.94 28.04
C LEU A 765 3.36 24.27 28.93
N GLN A 766 3.46 22.96 29.15
CA GLN A 766 2.56 22.25 30.03
C GLN A 766 2.62 22.80 31.47
N ALA A 767 3.83 23.06 32.00
CA ALA A 767 3.99 23.67 33.31
C ALA A 767 3.35 25.07 33.42
N ILE A 768 3.37 25.86 32.34
CA ILE A 768 2.66 27.15 32.29
C ILE A 768 1.14 26.92 32.38
N ILE A 769 0.61 25.96 31.61
CA ILE A 769 -0.82 25.63 31.62
C ILE A 769 -1.24 25.16 33.04
N ASP A 770 -0.50 24.24 33.60
CA ASP A 770 -0.79 23.68 34.95
C ASP A 770 -0.79 24.78 36.01
N ALA A 771 0.17 25.69 35.97
CA ALA A 771 0.23 26.82 36.88
C ALA A 771 -0.96 27.81 36.74
N VAL A 772 -1.48 27.98 35.51
CA VAL A 772 -2.67 28.81 35.28
C VAL A 772 -3.92 28.09 35.78
N LEU A 773 -4.05 26.81 35.53
CA LEU A 773 -5.22 26.03 35.91
C LEU A 773 -5.32 25.84 37.43
N ASP A 774 -4.20 25.62 38.13
CA ASP A 774 -4.15 25.45 39.61
C ASP A 774 -4.30 26.74 40.38
N ARG A 775 -4.42 27.90 39.74
CA ARG A 775 -4.60 29.20 40.41
C ARG A 775 -5.92 29.24 41.18
N PRO A 776 -5.93 29.67 42.48
CA PRO A 776 -7.16 29.92 43.20
C PRO A 776 -8.02 31.02 42.56
N ARG A 777 -9.32 30.81 42.46
CA ARG A 777 -10.30 31.76 41.91
C ARG A 777 -11.40 32.03 42.91
N ASP A 778 -11.95 33.24 42.88
CA ASP A 778 -13.16 33.54 43.69
C ASP A 778 -14.35 32.77 43.08
N PRO A 779 -14.98 31.85 43.82
CA PRO A 779 -16.06 31.02 43.30
C PRO A 779 -17.28 31.79 42.79
N ALA A 780 -17.58 32.95 43.44
CA ALA A 780 -18.75 33.76 43.05
C ALA A 780 -18.51 34.45 41.69
N THR A 781 -17.32 35.03 41.51
CA THR A 781 -16.93 35.67 40.25
C THR A 781 -16.86 34.64 39.12
N LEU A 782 -16.20 33.49 39.37
CA LEU A 782 -16.08 32.40 38.38
C LEU A 782 -17.47 31.91 37.95
N ARG A 783 -18.38 31.69 38.88
CA ARG A 783 -19.75 31.30 38.58
C ARG A 783 -20.48 32.35 37.74
N ALA A 784 -20.40 33.62 38.11
CA ALA A 784 -21.06 34.73 37.39
C ALA A 784 -20.53 34.83 35.94
N ASP A 785 -19.21 34.74 35.74
CA ASP A 785 -18.56 34.77 34.41
C ASP A 785 -19.06 33.63 33.52
N VAL A 786 -19.07 32.40 34.07
CA VAL A 786 -19.46 31.18 33.29
C VAL A 786 -20.93 31.25 32.88
N LEU A 787 -21.82 31.65 33.79
CA LEU A 787 -23.26 31.82 33.49
C LEU A 787 -23.50 32.89 32.45
N LYS A 788 -22.84 34.06 32.58
CA LYS A 788 -22.92 35.15 31.61
C LYS A 788 -22.46 34.66 30.22
N MET A 789 -21.29 34.02 30.13
CA MET A 789 -20.79 33.51 28.85
C MET A 789 -21.73 32.51 28.20
N ARG A 790 -22.32 31.60 29.01
CA ARG A 790 -23.28 30.64 28.49
C ARG A 790 -24.56 31.32 27.99
N ALA A 791 -25.03 32.34 28.68
CA ALA A 791 -26.19 33.14 28.24
C ALA A 791 -25.88 33.91 26.95
N ASP A 792 -24.73 34.58 26.87
CA ASP A 792 -24.28 35.29 25.68
C ASP A 792 -24.17 34.34 24.46
N MET A 793 -23.64 33.18 24.65
CA MET A 793 -23.55 32.16 23.60
C MET A 793 -24.93 31.70 23.15
N ALA A 794 -25.89 31.49 24.07
CA ALA A 794 -27.23 31.07 23.72
C ALA A 794 -28.00 32.12 22.93
N ALA A 795 -27.77 33.42 23.24
CA ALA A 795 -28.40 34.53 22.53
C ALA A 795 -27.90 34.68 21.08
N HIS A 796 -26.68 34.19 20.76
CA HIS A 796 -26.07 34.35 19.44
C HIS A 796 -26.03 33.06 18.61
N LYS A 797 -26.26 31.90 19.21
CA LYS A 797 -26.19 30.58 18.54
C LYS A 797 -27.37 29.73 18.97
N GLU A 798 -28.40 29.72 18.13
CA GLU A 798 -29.57 28.85 18.30
C GLU A 798 -29.32 27.46 17.75
N PRO A 799 -29.90 26.39 18.37
CA PRO A 799 -29.89 25.05 17.82
C PRO A 799 -30.48 24.96 16.43
N GLN A 800 -29.89 24.24 15.52
CA GLN A 800 -30.33 24.15 14.11
C GLN A 800 -31.25 22.94 13.84
N GLY A 801 -31.45 22.07 14.82
CA GLY A 801 -32.32 20.89 14.67
C GLY A 801 -32.32 19.99 15.89
N PRO A 802 -33.15 18.91 15.86
CA PRO A 802 -33.29 18.00 17.00
C PRO A 802 -32.05 17.16 17.29
N LEU A 803 -31.11 17.07 16.33
CA LEU A 803 -29.83 16.37 16.47
C LEU A 803 -28.66 17.32 16.77
N ASP A 804 -28.91 18.59 17.03
CA ASP A 804 -27.85 19.55 17.42
C ASP A 804 -27.42 19.34 18.88
N VAL A 805 -26.82 18.18 19.16
CA VAL A 805 -26.33 17.84 20.49
C VAL A 805 -25.34 18.84 21.10
N LYS A 806 -24.76 19.71 20.26
CA LYS A 806 -23.82 20.72 20.71
C LYS A 806 -24.53 21.90 21.39
N LEU A 807 -25.58 22.43 20.77
CA LEU A 807 -26.22 23.68 21.17
C LEU A 807 -27.55 23.51 21.89
N LEU A 808 -28.22 22.35 21.75
CA LEU A 808 -29.41 22.04 22.54
C LEU A 808 -29.16 22.23 24.04
N ARG A 809 -30.17 22.74 24.78
CA ARG A 809 -30.07 22.87 26.24
C ARG A 809 -29.89 21.51 26.91
N GLY A 810 -28.94 21.43 27.87
CA GLY A 810 -28.48 20.17 28.41
C GLY A 810 -27.57 19.38 27.46
N GLY A 811 -27.12 19.98 26.35
CA GLY A 811 -26.21 19.36 25.37
C GLY A 811 -24.73 19.49 25.74
N LEU A 812 -23.86 19.21 24.76
CA LEU A 812 -22.41 19.16 24.99
C LEU A 812 -21.81 20.48 25.48
N VAL A 813 -22.32 21.64 25.02
CA VAL A 813 -21.82 22.94 25.48
C VAL A 813 -22.12 23.13 26.98
N ASP A 814 -23.34 22.82 27.44
CA ASP A 814 -23.68 22.92 28.85
C ASP A 814 -22.81 21.95 29.70
N LEU A 815 -22.59 20.73 29.21
CA LEU A 815 -21.74 19.77 29.89
C LEU A 815 -20.27 20.26 29.92
N GLU A 816 -19.71 20.74 28.79
CA GLU A 816 -18.35 21.30 28.75
C GLU A 816 -18.18 22.46 29.73
N PHE A 817 -19.14 23.40 29.75
CA PHE A 817 -19.12 24.54 30.68
C PHE A 817 -19.17 24.10 32.14
N LEU A 818 -20.02 23.13 32.48
CA LEU A 818 -20.10 22.54 33.81
C LEU A 818 -18.78 21.91 34.26
N VAL A 819 -18.20 21.08 33.39
CA VAL A 819 -16.93 20.39 33.66
C VAL A 819 -15.80 21.40 33.88
N HIS A 820 -15.64 22.37 32.97
CA HIS A 820 -14.59 23.38 33.08
C HIS A 820 -14.77 24.28 34.29
N TYR A 821 -16.01 24.63 34.64
CA TYR A 821 -16.30 25.37 35.87
C TYR A 821 -15.86 24.59 37.09
N LEU A 822 -16.23 23.31 37.22
CA LEU A 822 -15.87 22.48 38.36
C LEU A 822 -14.36 22.24 38.45
N GLN A 823 -13.71 22.00 37.31
CA GLN A 823 -12.24 21.86 37.22
C GLN A 823 -11.56 23.14 37.78
N LEU A 824 -11.98 24.34 37.34
CA LEU A 824 -11.37 25.60 37.75
C LEU A 824 -11.70 25.97 39.22
N ARG A 825 -12.89 25.62 39.69
CA ARG A 825 -13.36 25.90 41.07
C ARG A 825 -12.64 24.99 42.09
N GLU A 826 -12.62 23.68 41.83
CA GLU A 826 -12.09 22.67 42.71
C GLU A 826 -10.61 22.38 42.49
N ARG A 827 -10.03 22.86 41.37
CA ARG A 827 -8.64 22.64 40.94
C ARG A 827 -8.27 21.16 40.85
N THR A 828 -9.18 20.37 40.27
CA THR A 828 -9.04 18.92 40.16
C THR A 828 -9.64 18.39 38.88
N GLY A 829 -9.28 17.19 38.50
CA GLY A 829 -9.81 16.50 37.31
C GLY A 829 -9.33 17.12 36.00
N PHE A 830 -8.17 17.78 35.98
CA PHE A 830 -7.60 18.35 34.79
C PHE A 830 -7.09 17.24 33.85
N ASP A 831 -7.78 17.05 32.77
CA ASP A 831 -7.36 16.22 31.66
C ASP A 831 -7.89 16.83 30.35
N PRO A 832 -7.08 16.96 29.28
CA PRO A 832 -7.55 17.48 28.00
C PRO A 832 -8.67 16.63 27.38
N ASP A 833 -8.68 15.31 27.62
CA ASP A 833 -9.77 14.41 27.25
C ASP A 833 -10.97 14.61 28.18
N LEU A 834 -12.07 15.11 27.64
CA LEU A 834 -13.27 15.43 28.39
C LEU A 834 -13.88 14.20 29.09
N GLY A 835 -13.76 13.01 28.51
CA GLY A 835 -14.25 11.77 29.13
C GLY A 835 -13.47 11.42 30.39
N ARG A 836 -12.14 11.54 30.35
CA ARG A 836 -11.28 11.32 31.54
C ARG A 836 -11.49 12.41 32.59
N ALA A 837 -11.70 13.65 32.15
CA ALA A 837 -12.02 14.76 33.06
C ALA A 837 -13.34 14.51 33.82
N VAL A 838 -14.42 14.11 33.11
CA VAL A 838 -15.72 13.78 33.75
C VAL A 838 -15.57 12.59 34.68
N ALA A 839 -14.84 11.54 34.29
CA ALA A 839 -14.59 10.38 35.15
C ALA A 839 -13.83 10.76 36.43
N ALA A 840 -12.83 11.64 36.34
CA ALA A 840 -12.08 12.14 37.51
C ALA A 840 -12.97 12.99 38.44
N LEU A 841 -13.82 13.86 37.90
CA LEU A 841 -14.78 14.65 38.70
C LEU A 841 -15.84 13.74 39.36
N ALA A 842 -16.30 12.69 38.65
CA ALA A 842 -17.22 11.71 39.21
C ALA A 842 -16.57 10.91 40.36
N ALA A 843 -15.31 10.49 40.21
CA ALA A 843 -14.54 9.84 41.27
C ALA A 843 -14.34 10.74 42.50
N ALA A 844 -14.25 12.05 42.29
CA ALA A 844 -14.20 13.06 43.36
C ALA A 844 -15.59 13.39 44.00
N GLY A 845 -16.68 12.79 43.50
CA GLY A 845 -18.05 13.04 43.95
C GLY A 845 -18.63 14.40 43.58
N LEU A 846 -18.04 15.07 42.58
CA LEU A 846 -18.43 16.40 42.13
C LEU A 846 -19.52 16.38 41.06
N VAL A 847 -19.64 15.28 40.34
CA VAL A 847 -20.69 15.04 39.33
C VAL A 847 -21.20 13.58 39.42
N PRO A 848 -22.44 13.30 39.01
CA PRO A 848 -22.94 11.92 38.99
C PRO A 848 -22.23 11.08 37.93
N PRO A 849 -21.97 9.77 38.18
CA PRO A 849 -21.35 8.89 37.19
C PRO A 849 -22.10 8.80 35.87
N ALA A 850 -23.42 8.93 35.87
CA ALA A 850 -24.28 8.94 34.68
C ALA A 850 -23.93 10.06 33.69
N LEU A 851 -23.22 11.11 34.10
CA LEU A 851 -22.74 12.15 33.23
C LEU A 851 -21.72 11.64 32.19
N SER A 852 -20.96 10.57 32.50
CA SER A 852 -20.05 9.91 31.58
C SER A 852 -20.80 9.22 30.44
N ASP A 853 -21.93 8.58 30.74
CA ASP A 853 -22.77 7.92 29.73
C ASP A 853 -23.43 8.95 28.82
N ALA A 854 -23.92 10.06 29.41
CA ALA A 854 -24.49 11.18 28.66
C ALA A 854 -23.47 11.82 27.70
N LEU A 855 -22.25 12.07 28.16
CA LEU A 855 -21.15 12.56 27.34
C LEU A 855 -20.82 11.57 26.22
N GLY A 856 -20.74 10.27 26.54
CA GLY A 856 -20.45 9.22 25.58
C GLY A 856 -21.48 9.16 24.44
N LEU A 857 -22.76 9.15 24.76
CA LEU A 857 -23.86 9.17 23.77
C LEU A 857 -23.81 10.41 22.89
N MET A 858 -23.74 11.59 23.50
CA MET A 858 -23.72 12.86 22.78
C MET A 858 -22.50 13.00 21.86
N SER A 859 -21.33 12.50 22.31
CA SER A 859 -20.11 12.54 21.51
C SER A 859 -20.17 11.58 20.31
N ARG A 860 -20.72 10.36 20.50
CA ARG A 860 -20.97 9.43 19.38
C ARG A 860 -21.91 10.05 18.35
N LEU A 861 -23.02 10.62 18.82
CA LEU A 861 -24.00 11.26 17.96
C LEU A 861 -23.39 12.45 17.21
N LEU A 862 -22.56 13.26 17.85
CA LEU A 862 -21.88 14.38 17.19
C LEU A 862 -20.93 13.90 16.08
N ILE A 863 -20.14 12.85 16.34
CA ILE A 863 -19.13 12.34 15.40
C ILE A 863 -19.83 11.67 14.20
N ALA A 864 -20.78 10.75 14.44
CA ALA A 864 -21.50 10.05 13.40
C ALA A 864 -22.46 10.99 12.64
N GLY A 865 -23.14 11.89 13.34
CA GLY A 865 -24.10 12.84 12.76
C GLY A 865 -23.48 13.79 11.74
N ARG A 866 -22.19 14.12 11.86
CA ARG A 866 -21.49 14.95 10.85
C ARG A 866 -21.42 14.32 9.46
N LEU A 867 -21.57 13.02 9.35
CA LEU A 867 -21.63 12.30 8.09
C LEU A 867 -23.05 11.88 7.70
N LEU A 868 -23.86 11.40 8.68
CA LEU A 868 -25.15 10.78 8.45
C LEU A 868 -26.35 11.76 8.54
N ALA A 869 -26.19 12.86 9.25
CA ALA A 869 -27.18 13.93 9.41
C ALA A 869 -26.47 15.32 9.44
N PRO A 870 -25.77 15.73 8.36
CA PRO A 870 -24.93 16.93 8.36
C PRO A 870 -25.72 18.24 8.57
N ASP A 871 -27.01 18.26 8.24
CA ASP A 871 -27.95 19.37 8.42
C ASP A 871 -28.61 19.39 9.81
N LEU A 872 -28.28 18.42 10.69
CA LEU A 872 -28.81 18.29 12.05
C LEU A 872 -30.33 18.03 12.14
N ALA A 873 -31.00 17.81 11.01
CA ALA A 873 -32.38 17.39 10.92
C ALA A 873 -32.51 15.86 11.08
N GLU A 874 -33.73 15.37 11.21
CA GLU A 874 -33.98 13.94 11.19
C GLU A 874 -33.60 13.35 9.83
N PRO A 875 -32.62 12.44 9.77
CA PRO A 875 -32.17 11.90 8.50
C PRO A 875 -33.18 10.89 7.94
N PRO A 876 -33.09 10.58 6.64
CA PRO A 876 -33.88 9.54 6.02
C PRO A 876 -33.71 8.17 6.69
N PRO A 877 -34.70 7.23 6.58
CA PRO A 877 -34.75 6.02 7.38
C PRO A 877 -33.45 5.18 7.39
N ALA A 878 -32.79 5.01 6.24
CA ALA A 878 -31.54 4.26 6.15
C ALA A 878 -30.37 4.95 6.88
N ALA A 879 -30.28 6.29 6.80
CA ALA A 879 -29.28 7.06 7.52
C ALA A 879 -29.63 7.17 9.02
N ALA A 880 -30.92 7.24 9.36
CA ALA A 880 -31.43 7.21 10.73
C ALA A 880 -31.07 5.89 11.43
N GLN A 881 -31.26 4.77 10.75
CA GLN A 881 -30.88 3.46 11.26
C GLN A 881 -29.34 3.35 11.48
N ALA A 882 -28.55 3.77 10.49
CA ALA A 882 -27.08 3.77 10.60
C ALA A 882 -26.59 4.69 11.73
N LEU A 883 -27.24 5.84 11.95
CA LEU A 883 -26.92 6.77 13.03
C LEU A 883 -27.25 6.16 14.41
N ALA A 884 -28.41 5.51 14.53
CA ALA A 884 -28.81 4.83 15.76
C ALA A 884 -27.84 3.70 16.11
N GLU A 885 -27.49 2.83 15.13
CA GLU A 885 -26.52 1.75 15.28
C GLU A 885 -25.14 2.28 15.71
N ALA A 886 -24.64 3.36 15.09
CA ALA A 886 -23.38 4.00 15.47
C ALA A 886 -23.40 4.52 16.91
N CYS A 887 -24.59 4.90 17.43
CA CYS A 887 -24.79 5.33 18.80
C CYS A 887 -25.15 4.20 19.77
N GLY A 888 -25.19 2.93 19.31
CA GLY A 888 -25.55 1.76 20.13
C GLY A 888 -27.04 1.71 20.49
N GLN A 889 -27.92 2.30 19.66
CA GLN A 889 -29.36 2.31 19.85
C GLN A 889 -30.07 1.46 18.77
N ALA A 890 -31.28 0.95 19.12
CA ALA A 890 -32.02 0.07 18.21
C ALA A 890 -32.56 0.82 16.97
N ASP A 891 -33.02 2.03 17.14
CA ASP A 891 -33.60 2.88 16.11
C ASP A 891 -33.52 4.36 16.48
N LEU A 892 -33.94 5.25 15.57
CA LEU A 892 -33.92 6.70 15.80
C LEU A 892 -34.79 7.12 16.98
N GLY A 893 -35.94 6.48 17.21
CA GLY A 893 -36.84 6.77 18.35
C GLY A 893 -36.14 6.49 19.68
N ALA A 894 -35.48 5.34 19.79
CA ALA A 894 -34.67 4.99 20.96
C ALA A 894 -33.50 5.97 21.15
N LEU A 895 -32.82 6.39 20.07
CA LEU A 895 -31.75 7.38 20.11
C LEU A 895 -32.24 8.73 20.63
N LEU A 896 -33.38 9.25 20.16
CA LEU A 896 -33.95 10.52 20.60
C LEU A 896 -34.40 10.46 22.08
N GLN A 897 -34.96 9.32 22.52
CA GLN A 897 -35.29 9.10 23.93
C GLN A 897 -34.03 9.09 24.81
N ALA A 898 -32.99 8.36 24.39
CA ALA A 898 -31.72 8.30 25.11
C ALA A 898 -31.06 9.70 25.15
N LEU A 899 -31.12 10.49 24.06
CA LEU A 899 -30.62 11.86 24.02
C LEU A 899 -31.38 12.76 24.98
N THR A 900 -32.71 12.64 25.03
CA THR A 900 -33.54 13.42 25.96
C THR A 900 -33.16 13.11 27.40
N ALA A 901 -32.99 11.83 27.75
CA ALA A 901 -32.57 11.42 29.09
C ALA A 901 -31.14 11.94 29.41
N ALA A 902 -30.20 11.86 28.48
CA ALA A 902 -28.87 12.42 28.64
C ALA A 902 -28.85 13.93 28.88
N ARG A 903 -29.67 14.69 28.13
CA ARG A 903 -29.85 16.15 28.31
C ARG A 903 -30.41 16.48 29.70
N GLN A 904 -31.36 15.71 30.16
CA GLN A 904 -31.94 15.88 31.52
C GLN A 904 -30.90 15.59 32.61
N GLU A 905 -30.01 14.63 32.39
CA GLU A 905 -28.92 14.34 33.36
C GLU A 905 -27.96 15.53 33.48
N VAL A 906 -27.57 16.11 32.33
CA VAL A 906 -26.74 17.32 32.30
C VAL A 906 -27.45 18.50 32.96
N ALA A 907 -28.75 18.67 32.70
CA ALA A 907 -29.53 19.76 33.33
C ALA A 907 -29.63 19.62 34.84
N ARG A 908 -29.76 18.39 35.35
CA ARG A 908 -29.72 18.13 36.82
C ARG A 908 -28.35 18.48 37.41
N ALA A 909 -27.27 17.98 36.83
CA ALA A 909 -25.91 18.27 37.29
C ALA A 909 -25.59 19.77 37.20
N TRP A 910 -26.14 20.48 36.19
CA TRP A 910 -26.05 21.93 36.06
C TRP A 910 -26.77 22.63 37.24
N ALA A 911 -28.03 22.26 37.51
CA ALA A 911 -28.83 22.83 38.58
C ALA A 911 -28.15 22.65 39.95
N ASP A 912 -27.59 21.45 40.20
CA ASP A 912 -26.87 21.15 41.47
C ASP A 912 -25.60 22.03 41.65
N SER A 913 -24.91 22.32 40.52
CA SER A 913 -23.65 23.09 40.57
C SER A 913 -23.84 24.60 40.53
N PHE A 914 -24.82 25.10 39.76
CA PHE A 914 -25.05 26.52 39.55
C PHE A 914 -26.27 27.08 40.29
N GLY A 915 -27.18 26.25 40.81
CA GLY A 915 -28.43 26.70 41.44
C GLY A 915 -29.43 27.27 40.43
N GLU A 916 -29.24 27.05 39.11
CA GLU A 916 -30.10 27.54 38.04
C GLU A 916 -30.55 26.36 37.19
N GLN A 917 -31.82 26.32 36.81
CA GLN A 917 -32.35 25.24 35.94
C GLN A 917 -32.13 25.54 34.48
N LEU A 918 -31.75 24.50 33.71
CA LEU A 918 -31.78 24.55 32.25
C LEU A 918 -33.13 24.01 31.76
N GLU A 919 -33.84 24.82 30.95
CA GLU A 919 -35.07 24.39 30.32
C GLU A 919 -34.70 23.43 29.16
N THR A 920 -34.92 22.12 29.33
CA THR A 920 -34.66 21.10 28.34
C THR A 920 -35.89 20.72 27.51
N SER A 921 -37.04 21.29 27.77
CA SER A 921 -38.29 21.17 27.02
C SER A 921 -38.25 22.05 25.77
N GLY A 922 -37.73 21.47 24.69
CA GLY A 922 -37.65 22.14 23.37
C GLY A 922 -37.08 21.16 22.35
#